data_4af51a1799c5c276c6d802f30aec7b5a
#
_entry.id   4af51a1799c5c276c6d802f30aec7b5a
#
_cell.length_a   1.000
_cell.length_b   1.000
_cell.length_c   1.000
_cell.angle_alpha   90.00
_cell.angle_beta   90.00
_cell.angle_gamma   90.00
#
_symmetry.space_group_name_H-M   'P 1'
#
loop_
_entity.id
_entity.type
_entity.pdbx_description
1 polymer ?
#
loop_
_entity_poly.entity_id
_entity_poly.type
_entity_poly.pdbx_seq_one_letter_code
_entity_poly.pdbx_strand_id
1 'polypeptide(L)'
;MSQLWDRPLRMMRWDYMDDFSRIKHENLESLAKMKKEKLHINCEWIVGTPGAAPGLGYLTTFQAEGFERYPGFEDFDSLRSYVPYAHQYGIKLLVYLNMHWFSYDFAKAHPDWEQITSGGDPYGKIHPLYGNGTTFCVNSPWRDWAFRLIEETMKTGVDGVFLDGPVIYPDCCYCSHCQEKFKDRYSREIPKEDWQDPLWKEFIEFREDSMAHFLHDAQNAVVGINPEGVIFLNAGSWQPGGWRVAREAKRLARYQNFSLAEAFFHPFPGRHNLYASAMTTKYLRATGKPAVTAFHYCMGPWHYTFLTPQEMKLSVFQAVGCGGNIWIGGATYRHEFNPGGCSPLHETLGFLEANDDVFTDLRPIADTAILFSSQTSRYYISNLPELYRDLGSGREQDLIVDLGTGRTIIDWSKRKQICENLTTSAYEGYFTALARNHVMFDIILDEDLSLEKLSGYEVLILPDFACLSDKQWEEIESFVREGGSLVASFESGLYDERGNPRFTEQRLGLLGIKEIEGAFPPARGENYIIAQEDLWGFKKNNLIERPPYALQLREIENTATPFLFMNPLERVYMPLQGVSDYPAVIINNFGRGRVVYFAFPIGTFYGSERIPTHEQLIKYVIGYLGTPRIEVCAPPSVEVEAYRQESTGRIIIQLINNTGDMQRPLTCINPVSNIEISMENDSIKSGYLISDKAPLCISRQGEKLTFNIEVLRDFEVVVLESK
;
A
#
# COMPACT_ATOMS: atom_id res chain seq x y z
N MET A 1 -17.15 16.50 -20.19
CA MET A 1 -17.02 17.16 -18.87
C MET A 1 -15.75 16.65 -18.22
N SER A 2 -15.00 17.49 -17.50
CA SER A 2 -13.80 17.05 -16.81
C SER A 2 -14.18 16.05 -15.70
N GLN A 3 -13.45 14.93 -15.61
CA GLN A 3 -13.69 13.99 -14.53
C GLN A 3 -13.26 14.61 -13.19
N LEU A 4 -13.79 14.12 -12.07
CA LEU A 4 -13.48 14.64 -10.74
C LEU A 4 -11.97 14.71 -10.44
N TRP A 5 -11.19 13.82 -11.04
CA TRP A 5 -9.75 13.64 -10.88
C TRP A 5 -8.88 14.16 -12.03
N ASP A 6 -9.43 14.93 -12.96
CA ASP A 6 -8.64 15.61 -14.01
C ASP A 6 -7.71 16.69 -13.42
N ARG A 7 -7.90 17.04 -12.17
CA ARG A 7 -7.05 17.91 -11.35
C ARG A 7 -6.72 17.22 -10.05
N PRO A 8 -5.62 17.58 -9.37
CA PRO A 8 -5.30 17.02 -8.08
C PRO A 8 -6.47 17.14 -7.11
N LEU A 9 -6.89 16.00 -6.56
CA LEU A 9 -7.99 15.95 -5.62
C LEU A 9 -7.48 16.41 -4.26
N ARG A 10 -8.07 17.49 -3.76
CA ARG A 10 -7.87 17.99 -2.40
C ARG A 10 -9.14 17.71 -1.62
N MET A 11 -9.28 16.46 -1.18
CA MET A 11 -10.45 16.00 -0.45
C MET A 11 -10.28 16.23 1.04
N MET A 12 -11.33 16.69 1.69
CA MET A 12 -11.36 16.84 3.14
C MET A 12 -12.66 16.28 3.72
N ARG A 13 -12.55 15.67 4.90
CA ARG A 13 -13.66 15.49 5.78
C ARG A 13 -13.67 16.62 6.79
N TRP A 14 -14.70 17.44 6.76
CA TRP A 14 -14.80 18.60 7.63
C TRP A 14 -15.52 18.30 8.95
N ASP A 15 -16.64 17.59 8.89
CA ASP A 15 -17.37 17.11 10.04
C ASP A 15 -16.81 15.77 10.53
N TYR A 16 -16.85 15.57 11.84
CA TYR A 16 -16.47 14.29 12.43
C TYR A 16 -17.73 13.46 12.69
N MET A 17 -17.61 12.12 12.69
CA MET A 17 -18.75 11.22 12.90
C MET A 17 -19.45 11.38 14.26
N ASP A 18 -18.74 11.93 15.24
CA ASP A 18 -19.25 12.21 16.59
C ASP A 18 -19.90 13.59 16.74
N ASP A 19 -19.74 14.48 15.74
CA ASP A 19 -20.30 15.84 15.77
C ASP A 19 -20.86 16.32 14.43
N PHE A 20 -21.30 15.39 13.59
CA PHE A 20 -21.92 15.69 12.30
C PHE A 20 -23.19 16.56 12.41
N SER A 21 -23.81 16.60 13.58
CA SER A 21 -25.01 17.39 13.84
C SER A 21 -24.79 18.91 13.79
N ARG A 22 -23.54 19.37 13.91
CA ARG A 22 -23.23 20.81 13.87
C ARG A 22 -23.62 21.48 12.56
N ILE A 23 -23.65 20.75 11.45
CA ILE A 23 -24.05 21.27 10.15
C ILE A 23 -25.43 21.97 10.19
N LYS A 24 -26.33 21.58 11.10
CA LYS A 24 -27.65 22.20 11.28
C LYS A 24 -27.59 23.65 11.77
N HIS A 25 -26.51 24.02 12.42
CA HIS A 25 -26.32 25.31 13.06
C HIS A 25 -25.40 26.24 12.28
N GLU A 26 -24.85 25.76 11.14
CA GLU A 26 -23.94 26.51 10.30
C GLU A 26 -24.72 27.38 9.26
N ASN A 27 -24.11 28.51 8.89
CA ASN A 27 -24.50 29.16 7.64
C ASN A 27 -23.85 28.38 6.49
N LEU A 28 -24.62 27.57 5.79
CA LEU A 28 -24.11 26.60 4.81
C LEU A 28 -23.39 27.25 3.62
N GLU A 29 -23.84 28.43 3.19
CA GLU A 29 -23.17 29.20 2.12
C GLU A 29 -21.78 29.68 2.60
N SER A 30 -21.73 30.30 3.78
CA SER A 30 -20.48 30.76 4.39
C SER A 30 -19.52 29.62 4.66
N LEU A 31 -20.03 28.45 5.03
CA LEU A 31 -19.27 27.24 5.25
C LEU A 31 -18.62 26.75 3.95
N ALA A 32 -19.38 26.59 2.87
CA ALA A 32 -18.85 26.18 1.56
C ALA A 32 -17.83 27.19 1.03
N LYS A 33 -18.13 28.49 1.16
CA LYS A 33 -17.22 29.57 0.77
C LYS A 33 -15.89 29.48 1.52
N MET A 34 -15.94 29.34 2.84
CA MET A 34 -14.74 29.22 3.69
C MET A 34 -13.90 27.99 3.30
N LYS A 35 -14.53 26.85 3.07
CA LYS A 35 -13.85 25.63 2.64
C LYS A 35 -13.13 25.81 1.31
N LYS A 36 -13.75 26.52 0.35
CA LYS A 36 -13.12 26.84 -0.94
C LYS A 36 -12.02 27.86 -0.81
N GLU A 37 -12.30 29.00 -0.19
CA GLU A 37 -11.39 30.16 -0.21
C GLU A 37 -10.24 30.07 0.79
N LYS A 38 -10.44 29.37 1.93
CA LYS A 38 -9.42 29.24 2.98
C LYS A 38 -8.78 27.86 3.05
N LEU A 39 -9.53 26.80 2.75
CA LEU A 39 -9.02 25.42 2.79
C LEU A 39 -8.63 24.90 1.43
N HIS A 40 -8.95 25.64 0.35
CA HIS A 40 -8.58 25.31 -1.03
C HIS A 40 -9.02 23.90 -1.48
N ILE A 41 -10.06 23.33 -0.85
CA ILE A 41 -10.58 22.01 -1.22
C ILE A 41 -11.40 22.07 -2.50
N ASN A 42 -11.43 20.96 -3.22
CA ASN A 42 -12.27 20.78 -4.40
C ASN A 42 -13.20 19.56 -4.29
N CYS A 43 -13.04 18.78 -3.24
CA CYS A 43 -13.89 17.66 -2.90
C CYS A 43 -14.08 17.55 -1.39
N GLU A 44 -15.25 17.11 -0.97
CA GLU A 44 -15.58 16.89 0.44
C GLU A 44 -16.49 15.68 0.54
N TRP A 45 -16.47 15.00 1.69
CA TRP A 45 -17.56 14.14 2.05
C TRP A 45 -18.15 14.48 3.41
N ILE A 46 -19.47 14.34 3.51
CA ILE A 46 -20.25 14.54 4.73
C ILE A 46 -20.97 13.25 5.11
N VAL A 47 -21.41 13.18 6.37
CA VAL A 47 -22.05 11.99 6.91
C VAL A 47 -23.48 11.86 6.44
N GLY A 48 -23.81 10.79 5.74
CA GLY A 48 -25.18 10.40 5.38
C GLY A 48 -25.79 9.43 6.38
N THR A 49 -25.03 8.38 6.77
CA THR A 49 -25.41 7.47 7.84
C THR A 49 -24.30 7.41 8.88
N PRO A 50 -24.53 7.89 10.11
CA PRO A 50 -23.52 7.85 11.16
C PRO A 50 -23.07 6.43 11.48
N GLY A 51 -21.78 6.25 11.73
CA GLY A 51 -21.19 4.98 12.14
C GLY A 51 -21.38 4.68 13.62
N ALA A 52 -20.36 4.05 14.23
CA ALA A 52 -20.43 3.39 15.52
C ALA A 52 -20.88 4.25 16.71
N ALA A 53 -20.56 5.54 16.73
CA ALA A 53 -20.94 6.45 17.83
C ALA A 53 -21.03 7.90 17.32
N PRO A 54 -22.05 8.64 17.68
CA PRO A 54 -23.27 8.25 18.43
C PRO A 54 -24.35 7.60 17.55
N GLY A 55 -23.98 7.17 16.34
CA GLY A 55 -24.91 6.63 15.35
C GLY A 55 -25.40 5.23 15.66
N LEU A 56 -26.43 4.81 14.95
CA LEU A 56 -26.99 3.45 15.01
C LEU A 56 -26.69 2.63 13.75
N GLY A 57 -25.92 3.22 12.82
CA GLY A 57 -25.44 2.58 11.61
C GLY A 57 -26.41 2.58 10.43
N TYR A 58 -27.70 2.76 10.69
CA TYR A 58 -28.76 2.64 9.68
C TYR A 58 -29.63 3.89 9.52
N LEU A 59 -29.53 4.86 10.43
CA LEU A 59 -30.30 6.09 10.41
C LEU A 59 -29.68 7.14 9.47
N THR A 60 -30.53 7.89 8.77
CA THR A 60 -30.08 8.89 7.79
C THR A 60 -30.13 10.33 8.32
N THR A 61 -29.17 11.16 7.95
CA THR A 61 -29.16 12.61 8.23
C THR A 61 -29.95 13.42 7.18
N PHE A 62 -30.47 12.75 6.15
CA PHE A 62 -31.21 13.30 5.02
C PHE A 62 -32.49 12.51 4.77
N GLN A 63 -33.43 13.09 4.02
CA GLN A 63 -34.68 12.42 3.71
C GLN A 63 -34.45 11.34 2.64
N ALA A 64 -34.70 10.08 3.02
CA ALA A 64 -34.60 8.90 2.17
C ALA A 64 -35.85 8.05 2.30
N GLU A 65 -36.44 7.61 1.19
CA GLU A 65 -37.66 6.81 1.19
C GLU A 65 -37.42 5.41 1.77
N GLY A 66 -38.20 5.07 2.79
CA GLY A 66 -38.08 3.76 3.47
C GLY A 66 -36.94 3.66 4.50
N PHE A 67 -36.33 4.79 4.88
CA PHE A 67 -35.29 4.85 5.89
C PHE A 67 -35.69 5.78 7.04
N GLU A 68 -35.31 5.39 8.26
CA GLU A 68 -35.54 6.20 9.45
C GLU A 68 -34.53 7.34 9.52
N ARG A 69 -35.02 8.48 10.05
CA ARG A 69 -34.18 9.67 10.25
C ARG A 69 -33.39 9.58 11.55
N TYR A 70 -32.18 10.11 11.52
CA TYR A 70 -31.41 10.30 12.74
C TYR A 70 -32.11 11.33 13.66
N PRO A 71 -32.22 11.06 14.97
CA PRO A 71 -32.88 11.97 15.92
C PRO A 71 -32.30 13.39 15.84
N GLY A 72 -33.20 14.37 15.74
CA GLY A 72 -32.82 15.77 15.56
C GLY A 72 -32.57 16.22 14.14
N PHE A 73 -32.76 15.34 13.14
CA PHE A 73 -32.70 15.69 11.71
C PHE A 73 -34.08 15.67 11.03
N GLU A 74 -35.17 15.55 11.83
CA GLU A 74 -36.54 15.41 11.32
C GLU A 74 -36.92 16.58 10.39
N ASP A 75 -36.55 17.81 10.77
CA ASP A 75 -36.85 19.04 10.04
C ASP A 75 -35.66 19.58 9.20
N PHE A 76 -34.57 18.84 9.11
CA PHE A 76 -33.37 19.28 8.38
C PHE A 76 -32.77 18.16 7.50
N ASP A 77 -32.70 18.38 6.21
CA ASP A 77 -32.08 17.49 5.25
C ASP A 77 -30.63 17.95 4.99
N SER A 78 -29.66 17.24 5.54
CA SER A 78 -28.25 17.65 5.47
C SER A 78 -27.74 17.72 4.04
N LEU A 79 -28.14 16.78 3.17
CA LEU A 79 -27.64 16.70 1.81
C LEU A 79 -28.30 17.76 0.91
N ARG A 80 -29.63 17.74 0.81
CA ARG A 80 -30.36 18.71 -0.06
C ARG A 80 -30.14 20.15 0.35
N SER A 81 -29.88 20.40 1.65
CA SER A 81 -29.59 21.75 2.13
C SER A 81 -28.18 22.22 1.76
N TYR A 82 -27.20 21.32 1.70
CA TYR A 82 -25.79 21.70 1.51
C TYR A 82 -25.30 21.58 0.05
N VAL A 83 -25.80 20.61 -0.73
CA VAL A 83 -25.41 20.38 -2.15
C VAL A 83 -25.38 21.67 -2.99
N PRO A 84 -26.42 22.55 -2.96
CA PRO A 84 -26.42 23.74 -3.80
C PRO A 84 -25.23 24.67 -3.52
N TYR A 85 -24.86 24.83 -2.27
CA TYR A 85 -23.74 25.69 -1.87
C TYR A 85 -22.39 25.06 -2.17
N ALA A 86 -22.23 23.77 -1.94
CA ALA A 86 -21.01 23.05 -2.31
C ALA A 86 -20.74 23.22 -3.82
N HIS A 87 -21.74 22.97 -4.65
CA HIS A 87 -21.64 23.11 -6.10
C HIS A 87 -21.41 24.56 -6.55
N GLN A 88 -22.06 25.54 -5.91
CA GLN A 88 -21.87 26.98 -6.19
C GLN A 88 -20.38 27.38 -6.04
N TYR A 89 -19.68 26.82 -5.08
CA TYR A 89 -18.26 27.08 -4.84
C TYR A 89 -17.32 26.05 -5.51
N GLY A 90 -17.83 25.18 -6.37
CA GLY A 90 -17.05 24.21 -7.13
C GLY A 90 -16.45 23.09 -6.29
N ILE A 91 -17.10 22.77 -5.18
CA ILE A 91 -16.75 21.62 -4.31
C ILE A 91 -17.63 20.44 -4.71
N LYS A 92 -17.01 19.31 -5.07
CA LYS A 92 -17.70 18.04 -5.27
C LYS A 92 -18.08 17.43 -3.93
N LEU A 93 -19.33 17.02 -3.79
CA LEU A 93 -19.86 16.50 -2.54
C LEU A 93 -20.08 14.99 -2.62
N LEU A 94 -19.37 14.26 -1.80
CA LEU A 94 -19.55 12.83 -1.58
C LEU A 94 -20.24 12.57 -0.26
N VAL A 95 -20.82 11.39 -0.10
CA VAL A 95 -21.55 11.03 1.12
C VAL A 95 -20.96 9.78 1.74
N TYR A 96 -20.56 9.91 2.98
CA TYR A 96 -20.18 8.77 3.81
C TYR A 96 -21.40 7.93 4.15
N LEU A 97 -21.38 6.67 3.78
CA LEU A 97 -22.37 5.68 4.16
C LEU A 97 -21.69 4.58 4.98
N ASN A 98 -22.16 4.42 6.22
CA ASN A 98 -21.71 3.31 7.05
C ASN A 98 -22.23 1.98 6.48
N MET A 99 -21.31 1.05 6.23
CA MET A 99 -21.61 -0.26 5.64
C MET A 99 -21.00 -1.42 6.43
N HIS A 100 -20.43 -1.17 7.61
CA HIS A 100 -19.74 -2.23 8.36
C HIS A 100 -20.16 -2.36 9.83
N TRP A 101 -20.84 -1.35 10.39
CA TRP A 101 -21.25 -1.37 11.78
C TRP A 101 -22.75 -1.11 11.93
N PHE A 102 -23.42 -1.93 12.72
CA PHE A 102 -24.85 -1.79 12.99
C PHE A 102 -25.13 -2.12 14.46
N SER A 103 -26.15 -1.46 15.04
CA SER A 103 -26.58 -1.73 16.40
C SER A 103 -27.17 -3.13 16.54
N TYR A 104 -27.04 -3.71 17.74
CA TYR A 104 -27.65 -5.02 18.01
C TYR A 104 -29.17 -5.01 17.89
N ASP A 105 -29.83 -3.88 18.15
CA ASP A 105 -31.30 -3.81 18.04
C ASP A 105 -31.74 -3.86 16.57
N PHE A 106 -31.01 -3.23 15.68
CA PHE A 106 -31.24 -3.35 14.25
C PHE A 106 -30.94 -4.79 13.76
N ALA A 107 -29.91 -5.40 14.26
CA ALA A 107 -29.56 -6.79 13.91
C ALA A 107 -30.63 -7.79 14.40
N LYS A 108 -31.22 -7.59 15.58
CA LYS A 108 -32.33 -8.43 16.07
C LYS A 108 -33.57 -8.42 15.15
N ALA A 109 -33.80 -7.31 14.43
CA ALA A 109 -34.86 -7.23 13.43
C ALA A 109 -34.48 -7.97 12.11
N HIS A 110 -33.20 -8.27 11.90
CA HIS A 110 -32.65 -8.87 10.69
C HIS A 110 -31.61 -9.96 11.00
N PRO A 111 -31.97 -11.02 11.75
CA PRO A 111 -31.04 -12.00 12.27
C PRO A 111 -30.33 -12.82 11.18
N ASP A 112 -30.92 -12.95 10.01
CA ASP A 112 -30.37 -13.64 8.84
C ASP A 112 -29.36 -12.79 8.04
N TRP A 113 -29.17 -11.51 8.40
CA TRP A 113 -28.19 -10.63 7.74
C TRP A 113 -26.81 -10.72 8.35
N GLU A 114 -26.68 -11.12 9.62
CA GLU A 114 -25.41 -11.10 10.34
C GLU A 114 -24.35 -12.00 9.73
N GLN A 115 -23.10 -11.59 9.82
CA GLN A 115 -21.98 -12.47 9.53
C GLN A 115 -21.84 -13.51 10.64
N ILE A 116 -21.69 -14.77 10.24
CA ILE A 116 -21.57 -15.92 11.14
C ILE A 116 -20.14 -16.47 11.04
N THR A 117 -19.55 -16.73 12.21
CA THR A 117 -18.21 -17.35 12.31
C THR A 117 -18.25 -18.84 12.01
N SER A 118 -17.09 -19.48 11.84
CA SER A 118 -16.96 -20.93 11.68
C SER A 118 -17.48 -21.72 12.88
N GLY A 119 -17.58 -21.09 14.06
CA GLY A 119 -18.19 -21.64 15.27
C GLY A 119 -19.72 -21.57 15.30
N GLY A 120 -20.36 -20.89 14.33
CA GLY A 120 -21.81 -20.77 14.24
C GLY A 120 -22.42 -19.59 15.01
N ASP A 121 -21.62 -18.78 15.66
CA ASP A 121 -22.07 -17.57 16.35
C ASP A 121 -21.97 -16.32 15.46
N PRO A 122 -22.86 -15.32 15.63
CA PRO A 122 -22.70 -14.02 15.00
C PRO A 122 -21.36 -13.38 15.34
N TYR A 123 -20.68 -12.80 14.33
CA TYR A 123 -19.37 -12.20 14.52
C TYR A 123 -19.37 -11.14 15.61
N GLY A 124 -20.33 -10.24 15.60
CA GLY A 124 -20.45 -9.17 16.60
C GLY A 124 -20.68 -9.65 18.04
N LYS A 125 -21.20 -10.88 18.24
CA LYS A 125 -21.33 -11.49 19.55
C LYS A 125 -19.98 -11.89 20.15
N ILE A 126 -19.06 -12.38 19.28
CA ILE A 126 -17.71 -12.83 19.67
C ILE A 126 -16.73 -11.64 19.68
N HIS A 127 -16.85 -10.77 18.68
CA HIS A 127 -16.00 -9.60 18.46
C HIS A 127 -16.86 -8.34 18.29
N PRO A 128 -17.35 -7.74 19.39
CA PRO A 128 -18.19 -6.55 19.32
C PRO A 128 -17.46 -5.41 18.59
N LEU A 129 -18.00 -4.98 17.44
CA LEU A 129 -17.42 -3.87 16.68
C LEU A 129 -17.57 -2.58 17.47
N TYR A 130 -16.48 -1.86 17.65
CA TYR A 130 -16.38 -0.66 18.49
C TYR A 130 -16.97 -0.88 19.91
N GLY A 131 -16.98 -2.13 20.37
CA GLY A 131 -17.46 -2.52 21.69
C GLY A 131 -18.98 -2.66 21.84
N ASN A 132 -19.79 -2.33 20.83
CA ASN A 132 -21.25 -2.25 20.96
C ASN A 132 -22.07 -2.55 19.69
N GLY A 133 -21.52 -3.22 18.71
CA GLY A 133 -22.23 -3.49 17.46
C GLY A 133 -21.81 -4.75 16.73
N THR A 134 -22.50 -5.02 15.64
CA THR A 134 -22.33 -6.16 14.75
C THR A 134 -22.17 -5.74 13.29
N THR A 135 -22.07 -6.70 12.40
CA THR A 135 -21.87 -6.48 10.95
C THR A 135 -22.72 -7.44 10.12
N PHE A 136 -23.02 -7.07 8.89
CA PHE A 136 -23.86 -7.83 8.00
C PHE A 136 -23.11 -8.45 6.82
N CYS A 137 -23.67 -9.52 6.28
CA CYS A 137 -23.09 -10.28 5.19
C CYS A 137 -23.47 -9.70 3.82
N VAL A 138 -22.47 -9.48 2.95
CA VAL A 138 -22.67 -8.97 1.58
C VAL A 138 -23.49 -9.93 0.68
N ASN A 139 -23.66 -11.18 1.10
CA ASN A 139 -24.44 -12.18 0.39
C ASN A 139 -25.88 -12.32 0.92
N SER A 140 -26.21 -11.67 2.04
CA SER A 140 -27.55 -11.67 2.63
C SER A 140 -28.45 -10.61 1.98
N PRO A 141 -29.78 -10.60 2.29
CA PRO A 141 -30.68 -9.55 1.81
C PRO A 141 -30.33 -8.12 2.28
N TRP A 142 -29.41 -7.97 3.22
CA TRP A 142 -28.87 -6.67 3.58
C TRP A 142 -28.34 -5.88 2.37
N ARG A 143 -27.82 -6.58 1.36
CA ARG A 143 -27.31 -5.92 0.14
C ARG A 143 -28.38 -5.06 -0.56
N ASP A 144 -29.62 -5.55 -0.62
CA ASP A 144 -30.71 -4.81 -1.26
C ASP A 144 -31.11 -3.56 -0.47
N TRP A 145 -31.02 -3.63 0.87
CA TRP A 145 -31.16 -2.48 1.75
C TRP A 145 -30.05 -1.46 1.47
N ALA A 146 -28.79 -1.89 1.37
CA ALA A 146 -27.64 -1.04 1.09
C ALA A 146 -27.75 -0.35 -0.28
N PHE A 147 -28.15 -1.07 -1.32
CA PHE A 147 -28.30 -0.49 -2.67
C PHE A 147 -29.44 0.53 -2.72
N ARG A 148 -30.56 0.29 -2.06
CA ARG A 148 -31.62 1.30 -1.95
C ARG A 148 -31.14 2.55 -1.19
N LEU A 149 -30.34 2.39 -0.15
CA LEU A 149 -29.75 3.54 0.56
C LEU A 149 -28.84 4.36 -0.37
N ILE A 150 -28.01 3.69 -1.19
CA ILE A 150 -27.16 4.35 -2.19
C ILE A 150 -28.01 5.12 -3.19
N GLU A 151 -29.06 4.51 -3.76
CA GLU A 151 -29.97 5.16 -4.71
C GLU A 151 -30.64 6.39 -4.10
N GLU A 152 -31.18 6.29 -2.89
CA GLU A 152 -31.80 7.41 -2.19
C GLU A 152 -30.79 8.54 -1.91
N THR A 153 -29.55 8.18 -1.59
CA THR A 153 -28.46 9.14 -1.42
C THR A 153 -28.19 9.89 -2.73
N MET A 154 -28.06 9.18 -3.84
CA MET A 154 -27.77 9.78 -5.15
C MET A 154 -28.91 10.69 -5.65
N LYS A 155 -30.19 10.40 -5.31
CA LYS A 155 -31.35 11.26 -5.62
C LYS A 155 -31.31 12.63 -4.95
N THR A 156 -30.43 12.84 -3.98
CA THR A 156 -30.27 14.16 -3.33
C THR A 156 -29.46 15.14 -4.16
N GLY A 157 -28.83 14.69 -5.27
CA GLY A 157 -28.03 15.52 -6.16
C GLY A 157 -26.55 15.58 -5.79
N VAL A 158 -26.07 14.71 -4.92
CA VAL A 158 -24.65 14.57 -4.58
C VAL A 158 -23.85 13.96 -5.72
N ASP A 159 -22.53 14.17 -5.74
CA ASP A 159 -21.65 13.69 -6.79
C ASP A 159 -21.26 12.21 -6.64
N GLY A 160 -21.46 11.62 -5.45
CA GLY A 160 -21.16 10.21 -5.24
C GLY A 160 -21.23 9.77 -3.78
N VAL A 161 -20.79 8.53 -3.55
CA VAL A 161 -20.79 7.89 -2.24
C VAL A 161 -19.42 7.35 -1.86
N PHE A 162 -19.10 7.47 -0.59
CA PHE A 162 -17.98 6.83 0.07
C PHE A 162 -18.52 5.73 0.99
N LEU A 163 -18.23 4.48 0.70
CA LEU A 163 -18.65 3.34 1.48
C LEU A 163 -17.61 3.02 2.56
N ASP A 164 -17.96 3.19 3.82
CA ASP A 164 -17.15 2.71 4.92
C ASP A 164 -17.54 1.28 5.28
N GLY A 165 -16.93 0.34 4.62
CA GLY A 165 -17.38 -1.03 4.51
C GLY A 165 -18.08 -1.30 3.17
N PRO A 166 -18.56 -2.53 2.96
CA PRO A 166 -18.55 -3.66 3.89
C PRO A 166 -17.18 -4.28 4.12
N VAL A 167 -17.12 -5.15 5.12
CA VAL A 167 -15.97 -6.00 5.45
C VAL A 167 -16.49 -7.42 5.63
N ILE A 168 -15.87 -8.41 5.00
CA ILE A 168 -16.05 -9.79 5.42
C ILE A 168 -14.96 -10.10 6.43
N TYR A 169 -15.34 -10.14 7.71
CA TYR A 169 -14.36 -10.26 8.79
C TYR A 169 -13.62 -11.60 8.78
N PRO A 170 -12.44 -11.69 9.42
CA PRO A 170 -11.75 -12.95 9.60
C PRO A 170 -12.66 -14.00 10.24
N ASP A 171 -12.48 -15.26 9.88
CA ASP A 171 -13.34 -16.37 10.30
C ASP A 171 -14.82 -16.27 9.86
N CYS A 172 -15.12 -15.44 8.84
CA CYS A 172 -16.44 -15.24 8.23
C CYS A 172 -16.40 -15.43 6.69
N CYS A 173 -17.53 -15.69 6.00
CA CYS A 173 -18.87 -15.78 6.54
C CYS A 173 -19.42 -17.19 6.33
N TYR A 174 -19.94 -17.78 7.39
CA TYR A 174 -20.58 -19.13 7.38
C TYR A 174 -22.09 -19.04 7.53
N CYS A 175 -22.73 -17.89 7.23
CA CYS A 175 -24.18 -17.74 7.25
C CYS A 175 -24.86 -18.63 6.17
N SER A 176 -26.18 -18.85 6.30
CA SER A 176 -26.93 -19.68 5.36
C SER A 176 -26.80 -19.24 3.91
N HIS A 177 -26.81 -17.93 3.66
CA HIS A 177 -26.64 -17.38 2.29
C HIS A 177 -25.26 -17.67 1.69
N CYS A 178 -24.19 -17.59 2.49
CA CYS A 178 -22.86 -17.97 2.03
C CYS A 178 -22.73 -19.49 1.82
N GLN A 179 -23.30 -20.30 2.74
CA GLN A 179 -23.30 -21.76 2.61
C GLN A 179 -24.01 -22.20 1.34
N GLU A 180 -25.17 -21.65 1.05
CA GLU A 180 -25.93 -21.96 -0.16
C GLU A 180 -25.15 -21.60 -1.43
N LYS A 181 -24.70 -20.33 -1.55
CA LYS A 181 -23.93 -19.85 -2.70
C LYS A 181 -22.61 -20.63 -2.91
N PHE A 182 -21.93 -20.98 -1.84
CA PHE A 182 -20.69 -21.74 -1.92
C PHE A 182 -20.97 -23.18 -2.38
N LYS A 183 -22.02 -23.81 -1.83
CA LYS A 183 -22.44 -25.15 -2.24
C LYS A 183 -22.88 -25.20 -3.68
N ASP A 184 -23.61 -24.20 -4.16
CA ASP A 184 -24.04 -24.09 -5.56
C ASP A 184 -22.84 -24.01 -6.51
N ARG A 185 -21.79 -23.27 -6.11
CA ARG A 185 -20.59 -23.06 -6.92
C ARG A 185 -19.63 -24.26 -6.89
N TYR A 186 -19.43 -24.85 -5.72
CA TYR A 186 -18.38 -25.87 -5.51
C TYR A 186 -18.92 -27.27 -5.19
N SER A 187 -20.23 -27.43 -5.03
CA SER A 187 -20.88 -28.67 -4.59
C SER A 187 -20.32 -29.23 -3.28
N ARG A 188 -19.86 -28.35 -2.41
CA ARG A 188 -19.23 -28.66 -1.12
C ARG A 188 -19.67 -27.63 -0.06
N GLU A 189 -19.58 -28.03 1.20
CA GLU A 189 -19.75 -27.12 2.34
C GLU A 189 -18.50 -26.23 2.48
N ILE A 190 -18.67 -25.04 3.10
CA ILE A 190 -17.53 -24.14 3.39
C ILE A 190 -16.56 -24.84 4.34
N PRO A 191 -15.26 -24.93 4.01
CA PRO A 191 -14.26 -25.56 4.86
C PRO A 191 -13.88 -24.68 6.06
N LYS A 192 -13.28 -25.27 7.09
CA LYS A 192 -12.51 -24.54 8.10
C LYS A 192 -11.11 -24.23 7.57
N GLU A 193 -10.42 -23.30 8.25
CA GLU A 193 -9.07 -22.93 7.87
C GLU A 193 -8.10 -24.12 7.92
N ASP A 194 -7.74 -24.61 6.75
CA ASP A 194 -6.72 -25.62 6.52
C ASP A 194 -6.04 -25.36 5.19
N TRP A 195 -4.80 -24.90 5.25
CA TRP A 195 -4.03 -24.51 4.06
C TRP A 195 -3.57 -25.73 3.23
N GLN A 196 -3.73 -26.95 3.74
CA GLN A 196 -3.52 -28.17 2.97
C GLN A 196 -4.80 -28.58 2.20
N ASP A 197 -5.97 -28.07 2.61
CA ASP A 197 -7.21 -28.29 1.87
C ASP A 197 -7.33 -27.29 0.71
N PRO A 198 -7.32 -27.74 -0.56
CA PRO A 198 -7.52 -26.85 -1.70
C PRO A 198 -8.84 -26.06 -1.64
N LEU A 199 -9.85 -26.58 -0.95
CA LEU A 199 -11.16 -25.94 -0.82
C LEU A 199 -11.08 -24.67 0.06
N TRP A 200 -10.12 -24.60 0.99
CA TRP A 200 -9.86 -23.36 1.76
C TRP A 200 -9.45 -22.21 0.83
N LYS A 201 -8.62 -22.48 -0.18
CA LYS A 201 -8.20 -21.46 -1.15
C LYS A 201 -9.37 -21.03 -2.04
N GLU A 202 -10.30 -21.95 -2.37
CA GLU A 202 -11.55 -21.59 -3.06
C GLU A 202 -12.46 -20.72 -2.18
N PHE A 203 -12.45 -20.94 -0.88
CA PHE A 203 -13.23 -20.10 0.04
C PHE A 203 -12.67 -18.68 0.14
N ILE A 204 -11.35 -18.50 0.10
CA ILE A 204 -10.72 -17.17 0.02
C ILE A 204 -11.19 -16.44 -1.24
N GLU A 205 -11.12 -17.11 -2.41
CA GLU A 205 -11.61 -16.54 -3.68
C GLU A 205 -13.11 -16.22 -3.64
N PHE A 206 -13.92 -17.10 -3.09
CA PHE A 206 -15.36 -16.88 -2.94
C PHE A 206 -15.68 -15.62 -2.12
N ARG A 207 -14.93 -15.38 -1.06
CA ARG A 207 -15.10 -14.19 -0.22
C ARG A 207 -14.75 -12.91 -1.00
N GLU A 208 -13.61 -12.89 -1.69
CA GLU A 208 -13.18 -11.77 -2.51
C GLU A 208 -14.12 -11.51 -3.70
N ASP A 209 -14.60 -12.57 -4.35
CA ASP A 209 -15.63 -12.46 -5.41
C ASP A 209 -16.95 -11.91 -4.87
N SER A 210 -17.36 -12.34 -3.68
CA SER A 210 -18.59 -11.83 -3.03
C SER A 210 -18.50 -10.33 -2.76
N MET A 211 -17.34 -9.85 -2.31
CA MET A 211 -17.09 -8.43 -2.10
C MET A 211 -17.07 -7.64 -3.42
N ALA A 212 -16.39 -8.20 -4.44
CA ALA A 212 -16.30 -7.55 -5.76
C ALA A 212 -17.67 -7.44 -6.42
N HIS A 213 -18.52 -8.50 -6.34
CA HIS A 213 -19.89 -8.46 -6.83
C HIS A 213 -20.77 -7.46 -6.08
N PHE A 214 -20.61 -7.37 -4.76
CA PHE A 214 -21.32 -6.35 -4.00
C PHE A 214 -20.96 -4.94 -4.49
N LEU A 215 -19.66 -4.66 -4.68
CA LEU A 215 -19.22 -3.35 -5.14
C LEU A 215 -19.65 -3.06 -6.59
N HIS A 216 -19.67 -4.07 -7.46
CA HIS A 216 -20.22 -3.96 -8.81
C HIS A 216 -21.69 -3.51 -8.78
N ASP A 217 -22.51 -4.17 -7.97
CA ASP A 217 -23.94 -3.85 -7.90
C ASP A 217 -24.19 -2.50 -7.20
N ALA A 218 -23.35 -2.14 -6.22
CA ALA A 218 -23.33 -0.80 -5.62
C ALA A 218 -22.97 0.28 -6.64
N GLN A 219 -22.01 0.02 -7.53
CA GLN A 219 -21.69 0.92 -8.64
C GLN A 219 -22.88 1.08 -9.60
N ASN A 220 -23.57 -0.01 -9.92
CA ASN A 220 -24.79 0.05 -10.76
C ASN A 220 -25.88 0.91 -10.11
N ALA A 221 -26.05 0.83 -8.78
CA ALA A 221 -26.99 1.68 -8.07
C ALA A 221 -26.63 3.19 -8.17
N VAL A 222 -25.34 3.52 -8.11
CA VAL A 222 -24.87 4.92 -8.31
C VAL A 222 -25.11 5.38 -9.72
N VAL A 223 -24.60 4.66 -10.73
CA VAL A 223 -24.64 5.10 -12.14
C VAL A 223 -26.05 5.02 -12.72
N GLY A 224 -26.93 4.21 -12.15
CA GLY A 224 -28.35 4.14 -12.50
C GLY A 224 -29.10 5.44 -12.19
N ILE A 225 -28.66 6.22 -11.22
CA ILE A 225 -29.22 7.53 -10.87
C ILE A 225 -28.41 8.66 -11.50
N ASN A 226 -27.08 8.59 -11.42
CA ASN A 226 -26.17 9.57 -12.01
C ASN A 226 -25.04 8.85 -12.76
N PRO A 227 -25.04 8.85 -14.11
CA PRO A 227 -24.00 8.19 -14.92
C PRO A 227 -22.57 8.70 -14.65
N GLU A 228 -22.41 9.92 -14.12
CA GLU A 228 -21.13 10.49 -13.72
C GLU A 228 -20.85 10.32 -12.21
N GLY A 229 -21.74 9.62 -11.51
CA GLY A 229 -21.64 9.40 -10.07
C GLY A 229 -20.41 8.61 -9.68
N VAL A 230 -19.82 8.98 -8.54
CA VAL A 230 -18.59 8.41 -8.01
C VAL A 230 -18.89 7.43 -6.88
N ILE A 231 -18.24 6.29 -6.90
CA ILE A 231 -18.25 5.34 -5.78
C ILE A 231 -16.83 4.88 -5.47
N PHE A 232 -16.54 4.76 -4.21
CA PHE A 232 -15.33 4.11 -3.70
C PHE A 232 -15.54 3.56 -2.30
N LEU A 233 -14.71 2.58 -1.98
CA LEU A 233 -14.74 1.85 -0.73
C LEU A 233 -13.53 2.25 0.13
N ASN A 234 -13.73 2.37 1.44
CA ASN A 234 -12.61 2.44 2.39
C ASN A 234 -11.90 1.09 2.42
N ALA A 235 -11.02 0.87 1.47
CA ALA A 235 -10.28 -0.38 1.30
C ALA A 235 -9.03 -0.15 0.47
N GLY A 236 -8.10 -1.06 0.60
CA GLY A 236 -6.88 -1.07 -0.18
C GLY A 236 -5.69 -0.72 0.69
N SER A 237 -4.97 -1.73 1.11
CA SER A 237 -3.69 -1.57 1.81
C SER A 237 -2.68 -2.51 1.18
N TRP A 238 -1.45 -2.03 1.00
CA TRP A 238 -0.32 -2.88 0.67
C TRP A 238 0.06 -3.81 1.82
N GLN A 239 -0.41 -3.51 3.04
CA GLN A 239 -0.16 -4.37 4.20
C GLN A 239 -0.87 -5.72 4.03
N PRO A 240 -0.27 -6.82 4.49
CA PRO A 240 -0.88 -8.12 4.44
C PRO A 240 -2.16 -8.14 5.28
N GLY A 241 -3.14 -8.91 4.83
CA GLY A 241 -4.42 -9.02 5.50
C GLY A 241 -5.62 -8.49 4.72
N GLY A 242 -5.42 -7.86 3.57
CA GLY A 242 -6.52 -7.50 2.67
C GLY A 242 -7.40 -8.72 2.31
N TRP A 243 -6.79 -9.86 2.05
CA TRP A 243 -7.48 -11.13 1.82
C TRP A 243 -8.30 -11.62 3.03
N ARG A 244 -7.83 -11.32 4.27
CA ARG A 244 -8.55 -11.70 5.50
C ARG A 244 -9.90 -11.02 5.62
N VAL A 245 -10.03 -9.85 5.04
CA VAL A 245 -11.24 -9.02 5.03
C VAL A 245 -11.88 -8.92 3.64
N ALA A 246 -11.44 -9.76 2.70
CA ALA A 246 -11.90 -9.83 1.32
C ALA A 246 -11.79 -8.52 0.54
N ARG A 247 -10.75 -7.72 0.81
CA ARG A 247 -10.51 -6.40 0.21
C ARG A 247 -9.21 -6.38 -0.58
N GLU A 248 -9.16 -7.11 -1.67
CA GLU A 248 -8.03 -7.06 -2.59
C GLU A 248 -8.16 -5.81 -3.50
N ALA A 249 -7.15 -4.92 -3.45
CA ALA A 249 -7.24 -3.60 -4.02
C ALA A 249 -7.43 -3.59 -5.55
N LYS A 250 -6.72 -4.43 -6.29
CA LYS A 250 -6.81 -4.50 -7.76
C LYS A 250 -8.15 -5.05 -8.21
N ARG A 251 -8.68 -6.07 -7.54
CA ARG A 251 -9.98 -6.65 -7.84
C ARG A 251 -11.11 -5.65 -7.62
N LEU A 252 -11.05 -4.91 -6.52
CA LEU A 252 -12.03 -3.87 -6.19
C LEU A 252 -11.91 -2.63 -7.10
N ALA A 253 -10.70 -2.28 -7.53
CA ALA A 253 -10.44 -1.14 -8.41
C ALA A 253 -11.28 -1.17 -9.71
N ARG A 254 -11.72 -2.36 -10.15
CA ARG A 254 -12.57 -2.51 -11.35
C ARG A 254 -13.92 -1.81 -11.20
N TYR A 255 -14.44 -1.72 -9.98
CA TYR A 255 -15.81 -1.28 -9.67
C TYR A 255 -15.86 0.01 -8.86
N GLN A 256 -14.75 0.73 -8.79
CA GLN A 256 -14.66 2.03 -8.11
C GLN A 256 -13.92 3.04 -8.98
N ASN A 257 -14.13 4.33 -8.70
CA ASN A 257 -13.60 5.40 -9.53
C ASN A 257 -12.15 5.73 -9.18
N PHE A 258 -11.77 5.57 -7.92
CA PHE A 258 -10.39 5.67 -7.46
C PHE A 258 -10.12 4.68 -6.32
N SER A 259 -8.85 4.36 -6.12
CA SER A 259 -8.41 3.50 -5.04
C SER A 259 -8.00 4.34 -3.84
N LEU A 260 -8.52 3.98 -2.66
CA LEU A 260 -8.25 4.69 -1.42
C LEU A 260 -7.66 3.75 -0.38
N ALA A 261 -6.67 4.22 0.36
CA ALA A 261 -6.19 3.58 1.59
C ALA A 261 -5.74 4.61 2.61
N GLU A 262 -5.83 4.21 3.87
CA GLU A 262 -5.41 5.00 5.00
C GLU A 262 -3.90 4.80 5.26
N ALA A 263 -3.17 5.90 5.37
CA ALA A 263 -1.75 5.94 5.71
C ALA A 263 -1.54 6.81 6.95
N PHE A 264 -1.89 6.27 8.11
CA PHE A 264 -1.83 7.01 9.36
C PHE A 264 -0.44 7.02 9.97
N PHE A 265 -0.03 8.17 10.44
CA PHE A 265 1.04 8.27 11.39
C PHE A 265 0.54 7.91 12.78
N HIS A 266 0.93 6.73 13.27
CA HIS A 266 0.62 6.33 14.64
C HIS A 266 1.58 6.97 15.65
N PRO A 267 1.11 7.35 16.86
CA PRO A 267 1.94 7.99 17.87
C PRO A 267 2.91 7.02 18.58
N PHE A 268 2.82 5.72 18.33
CA PHE A 268 3.64 4.73 19.04
C PHE A 268 5.06 4.65 18.48
N PRO A 269 6.11 4.89 19.29
CA PRO A 269 7.49 4.75 18.86
C PRO A 269 7.79 3.36 18.28
N GLY A 270 8.61 3.30 17.24
CA GLY A 270 9.12 2.05 16.67
C GLY A 270 8.25 1.38 15.59
N ARG A 271 7.07 1.93 15.24
CA ARG A 271 6.22 1.40 14.15
C ARG A 271 6.03 2.38 12.99
N HIS A 272 6.97 3.29 12.78
CA HIS A 272 6.74 4.44 11.94
C HIS A 272 7.70 4.50 10.79
N ASN A 273 7.26 3.91 9.68
CA ASN A 273 7.90 4.17 8.43
C ASN A 273 7.56 5.60 7.98
N LEU A 274 8.57 6.48 7.89
CA LEU A 274 8.39 7.83 7.36
C LEU A 274 7.92 7.85 5.91
N TYR A 275 8.02 6.74 5.19
CA TYR A 275 7.55 6.56 3.82
C TYR A 275 6.11 6.03 3.72
N ALA A 276 5.34 5.94 4.80
CA ALA A 276 4.02 5.29 4.81
C ALA A 276 3.07 5.86 3.76
N SER A 277 3.03 7.19 3.62
CA SER A 277 2.21 7.87 2.62
C SER A 277 2.69 7.60 1.19
N ALA A 278 4.01 7.64 0.95
CA ALA A 278 4.63 7.34 -0.33
C ALA A 278 4.39 5.88 -0.77
N MET A 279 4.63 4.93 0.14
CA MET A 279 4.41 3.49 -0.09
C MET A 279 2.96 3.19 -0.45
N THR A 280 2.03 3.75 0.32
CA THR A 280 0.59 3.60 0.08
C THR A 280 0.20 4.18 -1.26
N THR A 281 0.66 5.37 -1.59
CA THR A 281 0.32 6.05 -2.85
C THR A 281 0.83 5.29 -4.08
N LYS A 282 2.10 4.85 -4.08
CA LYS A 282 2.65 4.08 -5.20
C LYS A 282 1.91 2.75 -5.39
N TYR A 283 1.58 2.05 -4.29
CA TYR A 283 0.78 0.83 -4.34
C TYR A 283 -0.62 1.07 -4.93
N LEU A 284 -1.33 2.11 -4.48
CA LEU A 284 -2.66 2.42 -5.00
C LEU A 284 -2.63 2.80 -6.47
N ARG A 285 -1.61 3.55 -6.92
CA ARG A 285 -1.42 3.87 -8.35
C ARG A 285 -1.25 2.61 -9.19
N ALA A 286 -0.56 1.60 -8.67
CA ALA A 286 -0.38 0.32 -9.36
C ALA A 286 -1.70 -0.41 -9.64
N THR A 287 -2.80 -0.08 -8.95
CA THR A 287 -4.13 -0.63 -9.26
C THR A 287 -4.69 -0.17 -10.62
N GLY A 288 -4.09 0.87 -11.22
CA GLY A 288 -4.54 1.48 -12.48
C GLY A 288 -5.69 2.49 -12.31
N LYS A 289 -6.00 2.88 -11.07
CA LYS A 289 -6.96 3.93 -10.74
C LYS A 289 -6.23 5.12 -10.11
N PRO A 290 -6.81 6.33 -10.17
CA PRO A 290 -6.31 7.44 -9.38
C PRO A 290 -6.18 7.05 -7.92
N ALA A 291 -5.00 7.24 -7.34
CA ALA A 291 -4.72 6.92 -5.96
C ALA A 291 -5.17 8.05 -5.05
N VAL A 292 -5.86 7.73 -3.96
CA VAL A 292 -6.20 8.66 -2.89
C VAL A 292 -5.62 8.14 -1.59
N THR A 293 -4.62 8.84 -1.06
CA THR A 293 -4.04 8.49 0.23
C THR A 293 -4.72 9.30 1.32
N ALA A 294 -5.35 8.57 2.24
CA ALA A 294 -6.07 9.16 3.35
C ALA A 294 -5.18 9.25 4.59
N PHE A 295 -5.15 10.41 5.24
CA PHE A 295 -4.47 10.58 6.51
C PHE A 295 -5.29 11.46 7.46
N HIS A 296 -5.09 11.24 8.76
CA HIS A 296 -5.65 12.11 9.79
C HIS A 296 -4.62 13.15 10.21
N TYR A 297 -5.07 14.37 10.44
CA TYR A 297 -4.20 15.42 10.96
C TYR A 297 -4.09 15.41 12.50
N CYS A 298 -4.68 14.43 13.16
CA CYS A 298 -4.60 14.27 14.61
C CYS A 298 -3.73 13.07 15.00
N MET A 299 -3.21 13.12 16.22
CA MET A 299 -2.50 12.00 16.84
C MET A 299 -3.51 11.00 17.41
N GLY A 300 -3.75 9.89 16.72
CA GLY A 300 -4.55 8.82 17.30
C GLY A 300 -3.88 8.17 18.52
N PRO A 301 -4.60 7.85 19.62
CA PRO A 301 -6.04 7.99 19.76
C PRO A 301 -6.54 9.39 20.22
N TRP A 302 -5.64 10.37 20.35
CA TRP A 302 -5.99 11.73 20.82
C TRP A 302 -6.50 12.59 19.67
N HIS A 303 -7.75 12.47 19.35
CA HIS A 303 -8.36 13.13 18.19
C HIS A 303 -8.38 14.66 18.26
N TYR A 304 -8.18 15.26 19.43
CA TYR A 304 -8.10 16.72 19.63
C TYR A 304 -6.65 17.22 19.67
N THR A 305 -5.67 16.33 19.52
CA THR A 305 -4.24 16.70 19.44
C THR A 305 -3.80 16.58 17.99
N PHE A 306 -3.33 17.67 17.41
CA PHE A 306 -2.88 17.69 16.04
C PHE A 306 -1.50 17.04 15.87
N LEU A 307 -1.25 16.46 14.70
CA LEU A 307 0.10 16.17 14.25
C LEU A 307 0.95 17.46 14.24
N THR A 308 2.25 17.31 14.23
CA THR A 308 3.13 18.47 14.02
C THR A 308 2.89 19.04 12.61
N PRO A 309 3.16 20.35 12.41
CA PRO A 309 3.08 20.96 11.08
C PRO A 309 3.92 20.23 10.04
N GLN A 310 5.07 19.71 10.44
CA GLN A 310 6.01 18.98 9.59
C GLN A 310 5.41 17.64 9.13
N GLU A 311 4.81 16.87 10.03
CA GLU A 311 4.19 15.59 9.70
C GLU A 311 2.93 15.75 8.84
N MET A 312 2.17 16.83 9.06
CA MET A 312 1.02 17.14 8.19
C MET A 312 1.47 17.43 6.76
N LYS A 313 2.47 18.31 6.59
CA LYS A 313 3.04 18.66 5.29
C LYS A 313 3.66 17.44 4.60
N LEU A 314 4.43 16.65 5.34
CA LEU A 314 5.08 15.45 4.84
C LEU A 314 4.06 14.47 4.25
N SER A 315 2.95 14.20 4.96
CA SER A 315 1.90 13.29 4.49
C SER A 315 1.30 13.74 3.16
N VAL A 316 1.04 15.06 3.02
CA VAL A 316 0.52 15.65 1.77
C VAL A 316 1.55 15.54 0.65
N PHE A 317 2.78 15.98 0.90
CA PHE A 317 3.81 16.04 -0.14
C PHE A 317 4.25 14.67 -0.61
N GLN A 318 4.29 13.66 0.26
CA GLN A 318 4.54 12.29 -0.16
C GLN A 318 3.42 11.74 -1.05
N ALA A 319 2.15 11.97 -0.69
CA ALA A 319 1.04 11.52 -1.51
C ALA A 319 1.05 12.18 -2.90
N VAL A 320 1.17 13.51 -2.94
CA VAL A 320 1.22 14.27 -4.20
C VAL A 320 2.53 14.02 -4.95
N GLY A 321 3.66 13.99 -4.24
CA GLY A 321 4.98 13.69 -4.79
C GLY A 321 5.05 12.33 -5.46
N CYS A 322 4.35 11.34 -4.94
CA CYS A 322 4.20 10.03 -5.58
C CYS A 322 3.09 9.98 -6.64
N GLY A 323 2.59 11.12 -7.12
CA GLY A 323 1.59 11.22 -8.19
C GLY A 323 0.18 10.79 -7.77
N GLY A 324 -0.15 10.89 -6.49
CA GLY A 324 -1.48 10.60 -5.96
C GLY A 324 -2.28 11.83 -5.58
N ASN A 325 -3.42 11.58 -5.01
CA ASN A 325 -4.36 12.55 -4.47
C ASN A 325 -4.44 12.39 -2.95
N ILE A 326 -5.01 13.38 -2.29
CA ILE A 326 -5.10 13.41 -0.84
C ILE A 326 -6.54 13.41 -0.36
N TRP A 327 -6.74 12.72 0.77
CA TRP A 327 -7.90 12.91 1.62
C TRP A 327 -7.45 13.18 3.05
N ILE A 328 -7.89 14.32 3.60
CA ILE A 328 -7.54 14.74 4.95
C ILE A 328 -8.73 14.53 5.87
N GLY A 329 -8.57 13.67 6.86
CA GLY A 329 -9.56 13.46 7.90
C GLY A 329 -9.43 14.51 9.00
N GLY A 330 -10.46 15.34 9.17
CA GLY A 330 -10.49 16.37 10.19
C GLY A 330 -11.88 16.82 10.57
N ALA A 331 -11.98 17.63 11.59
CA ALA A 331 -13.24 18.21 12.04
C ALA A 331 -13.06 19.68 12.44
N THR A 332 -14.03 20.52 12.05
CA THR A 332 -14.05 21.96 12.32
C THR A 332 -13.89 22.31 13.77
N TYR A 333 -14.70 21.70 14.60
CA TYR A 333 -14.79 22.05 16.03
C TYR A 333 -13.50 21.76 16.80
N ARG A 334 -12.61 20.94 16.26
CA ARG A 334 -11.29 20.72 16.87
C ARG A 334 -10.44 21.97 16.88
N HIS A 335 -10.67 22.90 15.94
CA HIS A 335 -10.02 24.20 15.93
C HIS A 335 -10.43 25.09 17.11
N GLU A 336 -11.60 24.87 17.70
CA GLU A 336 -12.03 25.58 18.89
C GLU A 336 -11.13 25.25 20.09
N PHE A 337 -10.62 24.01 20.15
CA PHE A 337 -9.74 23.56 21.22
C PHE A 337 -8.24 23.79 20.89
N ASN A 338 -7.87 23.78 19.61
CA ASN A 338 -6.51 23.97 19.14
C ASN A 338 -6.45 24.96 17.95
N PRO A 339 -6.70 26.26 18.19
CA PRO A 339 -6.68 27.27 17.15
C PRO A 339 -5.33 27.30 16.41
N GLY A 340 -5.38 27.38 15.09
CA GLY A 340 -4.16 27.47 14.25
C GLY A 340 -3.47 26.14 13.96
N GLY A 341 -3.86 25.03 14.59
CA GLY A 341 -3.23 23.72 14.38
C GLY A 341 -3.27 23.20 12.95
N CYS A 342 -4.27 23.60 12.16
CA CYS A 342 -4.39 23.23 10.73
C CYS A 342 -3.85 24.27 9.75
N SER A 343 -3.28 25.40 10.21
CA SER A 343 -2.73 26.42 9.31
C SER A 343 -1.74 25.87 8.29
N PRO A 344 -0.84 24.94 8.64
CA PRO A 344 0.09 24.34 7.67
C PRO A 344 -0.61 23.64 6.50
N LEU A 345 -1.79 23.03 6.76
CA LEU A 345 -2.58 22.40 5.69
C LEU A 345 -3.19 23.44 4.74
N HIS A 346 -3.66 24.58 5.28
CA HIS A 346 -4.21 25.66 4.46
C HIS A 346 -3.17 26.19 3.47
N GLU A 347 -1.97 26.48 3.96
CA GLU A 347 -0.86 26.91 3.12
C GLU A 347 -0.48 25.88 2.07
N THR A 348 -0.40 24.61 2.48
CA THR A 348 -0.03 23.50 1.59
C THR A 348 -1.10 23.27 0.50
N LEU A 349 -2.38 23.29 0.86
CA LEU A 349 -3.47 23.13 -0.09
C LEU A 349 -3.60 24.33 -1.04
N GLY A 350 -3.33 25.53 -0.54
CA GLY A 350 -3.25 26.73 -1.37
C GLY A 350 -2.12 26.69 -2.39
N PHE A 351 -0.94 26.19 -1.97
CA PHE A 351 0.18 25.94 -2.87
C PHE A 351 -0.19 24.92 -3.97
N LEU A 352 -0.84 23.82 -3.61
CA LEU A 352 -1.28 22.82 -4.59
C LEU A 352 -2.31 23.38 -5.55
N GLU A 353 -3.31 24.15 -5.07
CA GLU A 353 -4.31 24.77 -5.95
C GLU A 353 -3.69 25.75 -6.94
N ALA A 354 -2.75 26.56 -6.49
CA ALA A 354 -2.06 27.54 -7.34
C ALA A 354 -1.21 26.90 -8.45
N ASN A 355 -0.89 25.60 -8.32
CA ASN A 355 -0.01 24.86 -9.21
C ASN A 355 -0.66 23.55 -9.72
N ASP A 356 -1.99 23.47 -9.75
CA ASP A 356 -2.74 22.27 -10.20
C ASP A 356 -2.24 21.71 -11.54
N ASP A 357 -1.85 22.59 -12.47
CA ASP A 357 -1.38 22.22 -13.81
C ASP A 357 -0.08 21.39 -13.78
N VAL A 358 0.74 21.54 -12.75
CA VAL A 358 2.01 20.83 -12.64
C VAL A 358 1.81 19.42 -12.08
N PHE A 359 0.73 19.19 -11.32
CA PHE A 359 0.44 17.91 -10.66
C PHE A 359 -0.59 17.05 -11.45
N THR A 360 -0.91 17.43 -12.68
CA THR A 360 -1.83 16.67 -13.54
C THR A 360 -1.09 15.95 -14.65
N ASP A 361 -1.67 14.83 -15.11
CA ASP A 361 -1.23 14.08 -16.29
C ASP A 361 0.23 13.58 -16.18
N LEU A 362 0.59 13.09 -15.00
CA LEU A 362 1.94 12.67 -14.65
C LEU A 362 2.15 11.18 -14.90
N ARG A 363 3.12 10.84 -15.77
CA ARG A 363 3.62 9.48 -15.97
C ARG A 363 4.99 9.33 -15.32
N PRO A 364 5.20 8.35 -14.42
CA PRO A 364 6.50 8.16 -13.77
C PRO A 364 7.64 7.92 -14.75
N ILE A 365 8.80 8.49 -14.44
CA ILE A 365 10.08 8.12 -15.03
C ILE A 365 10.76 7.18 -14.02
N ALA A 366 10.75 5.89 -14.31
CA ALA A 366 11.30 4.87 -13.43
C ALA A 366 12.12 3.86 -14.24
N ASP A 367 13.29 3.51 -13.73
CA ASP A 367 14.19 2.52 -14.33
C ASP A 367 14.03 1.15 -13.67
N THR A 368 13.51 1.13 -12.46
CA THR A 368 13.34 -0.06 -11.63
C THR A 368 11.87 -0.28 -11.31
N ALA A 369 11.42 -1.53 -11.34
CA ALA A 369 10.10 -1.94 -10.86
C ALA A 369 10.23 -2.86 -9.66
N ILE A 370 9.40 -2.64 -8.64
CA ILE A 370 9.17 -3.61 -7.57
C ILE A 370 7.87 -4.35 -7.90
N LEU A 371 7.94 -5.68 -8.01
CA LEU A 371 6.73 -6.48 -8.11
C LEU A 371 6.05 -6.54 -6.73
N PHE A 372 4.74 -6.32 -6.69
CA PHE A 372 3.91 -6.62 -5.53
C PHE A 372 2.97 -7.76 -5.88
N SER A 373 3.06 -8.89 -5.15
CA SER A 373 2.27 -10.08 -5.42
C SER A 373 1.11 -10.23 -4.46
N SER A 374 -0.10 -9.98 -4.95
CA SER A 374 -1.34 -10.24 -4.24
C SER A 374 -1.56 -11.75 -4.04
N GLN A 375 -1.08 -12.58 -4.97
CA GLN A 375 -1.08 -14.05 -4.87
C GLN A 375 -0.24 -14.51 -3.68
N THR A 376 0.95 -13.95 -3.49
CA THR A 376 1.80 -14.23 -2.32
C THR A 376 1.11 -13.81 -1.02
N SER A 377 0.51 -12.62 -0.99
CA SER A 377 -0.22 -12.15 0.18
C SER A 377 -1.36 -13.11 0.56
N ARG A 378 -2.07 -13.66 -0.43
CA ARG A 378 -3.17 -14.61 -0.21
C ARG A 378 -2.70 -16.01 0.17
N TYR A 379 -1.79 -16.58 -0.62
CA TYR A 379 -1.60 -18.04 -0.64
C TYR A 379 -0.25 -18.54 -0.14
N TYR A 380 0.74 -17.64 0.04
CA TYR A 380 2.04 -18.09 0.46
C TYR A 380 2.07 -18.57 1.90
N ILE A 381 2.45 -19.82 2.06
CA ILE A 381 2.93 -20.44 3.29
C ILE A 381 4.15 -21.25 2.92
N SER A 382 5.30 -20.89 3.45
CA SER A 382 6.54 -21.59 3.18
C SER A 382 6.47 -23.04 3.65
N ASN A 383 7.05 -23.95 2.87
CA ASN A 383 7.23 -25.34 3.25
C ASN A 383 8.50 -25.60 4.06
N LEU A 384 9.29 -24.54 4.33
CA LEU A 384 10.52 -24.65 5.12
C LEU A 384 10.20 -24.72 6.63
N PRO A 385 10.40 -25.85 7.31
CA PRO A 385 10.10 -25.97 8.74
C PRO A 385 10.99 -25.02 9.58
N GLU A 386 12.14 -24.62 9.06
CA GLU A 386 13.07 -23.71 9.71
C GLU A 386 12.46 -22.33 10.01
N LEU A 387 11.54 -21.85 9.16
CA LEU A 387 10.84 -20.58 9.37
C LEU A 387 9.96 -20.55 10.62
N TYR A 388 9.49 -21.71 11.04
CA TYR A 388 8.55 -21.86 12.14
C TYR A 388 9.20 -22.30 13.45
N ARG A 389 10.52 -22.38 13.50
CA ARG A 389 11.25 -22.69 14.72
C ARG A 389 11.58 -21.43 15.51
N ASP A 390 11.39 -21.51 16.82
CA ASP A 390 11.90 -20.49 17.73
C ASP A 390 13.43 -20.49 17.70
N LEU A 391 14.01 -19.37 17.27
CA LEU A 391 15.46 -19.14 17.22
C LEU A 391 16.18 -19.40 18.57
N GLY A 392 15.43 -19.46 19.66
CA GLY A 392 15.97 -19.61 20.98
C GLY A 392 15.90 -21.01 21.56
N SER A 393 14.84 -21.74 21.33
CA SER A 393 14.55 -23.02 21.93
C SER A 393 14.61 -24.20 20.96
N GLY A 394 14.65 -23.93 19.67
CA GLY A 394 14.51 -24.94 18.62
C GLY A 394 13.12 -25.61 18.58
N ARG A 395 12.16 -25.05 19.32
CA ARG A 395 10.77 -25.53 19.33
C ARG A 395 9.99 -24.92 18.18
N GLU A 396 9.06 -25.69 17.66
CA GLU A 396 8.16 -25.19 16.63
C GLU A 396 7.12 -24.24 17.25
N GLN A 397 7.04 -23.01 16.74
CA GLN A 397 6.14 -21.97 17.28
C GLN A 397 4.71 -22.12 16.77
N ASP A 398 4.52 -22.87 15.70
CA ASP A 398 3.26 -23.04 15.00
C ASP A 398 2.52 -24.32 15.38
N LEU A 399 2.96 -25.01 16.43
CA LEU A 399 2.30 -26.20 16.94
C LEU A 399 1.49 -25.89 18.19
N ILE A 400 0.24 -26.32 18.17
CA ILE A 400 -0.68 -26.24 19.31
C ILE A 400 -1.19 -27.62 19.67
N VAL A 401 -1.52 -27.79 20.94
CA VAL A 401 -2.17 -29.03 21.41
C VAL A 401 -3.68 -28.84 21.35
N ASP A 402 -4.34 -29.65 20.54
CA ASP A 402 -5.79 -29.72 20.53
C ASP A 402 -6.27 -30.35 21.87
N LEU A 403 -6.90 -29.51 22.70
CA LEU A 403 -7.40 -29.92 24.00
C LEU A 403 -8.49 -31.01 23.95
N GLY A 404 -9.21 -31.12 22.82
CA GLY A 404 -10.23 -32.13 22.65
C GLY A 404 -9.67 -33.52 22.33
N THR A 405 -8.60 -33.59 21.55
CA THR A 405 -8.00 -34.84 21.08
C THR A 405 -6.66 -35.15 21.72
N GLY A 406 -6.03 -34.18 22.38
CA GLY A 406 -4.66 -34.29 22.92
C GLY A 406 -3.57 -34.37 21.83
N ARG A 407 -3.91 -34.11 20.56
CA ARG A 407 -2.96 -34.17 19.44
C ARG A 407 -2.35 -32.80 19.17
N THR A 408 -1.11 -32.83 18.73
CA THR A 408 -0.44 -31.62 18.23
C THR A 408 -0.92 -31.35 16.79
N ILE A 409 -1.38 -30.15 16.54
CA ILE A 409 -1.84 -29.68 15.22
C ILE A 409 -1.08 -28.42 14.83
N ILE A 410 -1.07 -28.12 13.53
CA ILE A 410 -0.45 -26.89 13.00
C ILE A 410 -1.39 -25.70 13.27
N ASP A 411 -0.84 -24.65 13.83
CA ASP A 411 -1.50 -23.33 13.87
C ASP A 411 -1.30 -22.61 12.54
N TRP A 412 -2.19 -22.87 11.61
CA TRP A 412 -2.14 -22.28 10.25
C TRP A 412 -2.18 -20.76 10.27
N SER A 413 -2.96 -20.16 11.16
CA SER A 413 -3.04 -18.70 11.28
C SER A 413 -1.70 -18.10 11.70
N LYS A 414 -1.00 -18.74 12.65
CA LYS A 414 0.34 -18.35 13.08
C LYS A 414 1.37 -18.52 11.98
N ARG A 415 1.33 -19.64 11.26
CA ARG A 415 2.22 -19.92 10.13
C ARG A 415 2.03 -18.90 9.02
N LYS A 416 0.79 -18.58 8.68
CA LYS A 416 0.44 -17.55 7.69
C LYS A 416 0.96 -16.17 8.11
N GLN A 417 0.77 -15.79 9.38
CA GLN A 417 1.25 -14.52 9.89
C GLN A 417 2.77 -14.36 9.80
N ILE A 418 3.54 -15.43 10.06
CA ILE A 418 5.00 -15.43 9.90
C ILE A 418 5.38 -15.11 8.46
N CYS A 419 4.75 -15.78 7.48
CA CYS A 419 5.01 -15.53 6.06
C CYS A 419 4.59 -14.13 5.60
N GLU A 420 3.47 -13.62 6.11
CA GLU A 420 3.02 -12.24 5.84
C GLU A 420 4.01 -11.20 6.36
N ASN A 421 4.55 -11.41 7.56
CA ASN A 421 5.57 -10.52 8.11
C ASN A 421 6.85 -10.48 7.26
N LEU A 422 7.27 -11.63 6.74
CA LEU A 422 8.42 -11.70 5.83
C LEU A 422 8.19 -10.84 4.59
N THR A 423 7.10 -11.07 3.88
CA THR A 423 6.80 -10.36 2.62
C THR A 423 6.56 -8.88 2.82
N THR A 424 5.93 -8.49 3.95
CA THR A 424 5.75 -7.07 4.32
C THR A 424 7.09 -6.40 4.55
N SER A 425 7.94 -7.00 5.38
CA SER A 425 9.27 -6.45 5.67
C SER A 425 10.14 -6.40 4.41
N ALA A 426 9.99 -7.35 3.49
CA ALA A 426 10.71 -7.34 2.21
C ALA A 426 10.30 -6.14 1.34
N TYR A 427 9.00 -5.90 1.19
CA TYR A 427 8.49 -4.75 0.45
C TYR A 427 8.97 -3.43 1.06
N GLU A 428 8.81 -3.26 2.37
CA GLU A 428 9.32 -2.08 3.09
C GLU A 428 10.83 -1.91 2.96
N GLY A 429 11.57 -3.00 3.00
CA GLY A 429 13.03 -2.98 2.90
C GLY A 429 13.49 -2.48 1.53
N TYR A 430 13.02 -3.10 0.46
CA TYR A 430 13.38 -2.65 -0.90
C TYR A 430 12.88 -1.25 -1.18
N PHE A 431 11.63 -0.92 -0.83
CA PHE A 431 11.11 0.44 -1.00
C PHE A 431 12.02 1.47 -0.33
N THR A 432 12.35 1.25 0.95
CA THR A 432 13.19 2.16 1.73
C THR A 432 14.60 2.26 1.14
N ALA A 433 15.22 1.13 0.75
CA ALA A 433 16.55 1.13 0.16
C ALA A 433 16.61 1.93 -1.14
N LEU A 434 15.61 1.76 -2.01
CA LEU A 434 15.55 2.48 -3.29
C LEU A 434 15.31 3.98 -3.07
N ALA A 435 14.34 4.36 -2.23
CA ALA A 435 14.03 5.75 -1.94
C ALA A 435 15.24 6.50 -1.34
N ARG A 436 15.91 5.89 -0.36
CA ARG A 436 17.11 6.46 0.29
C ARG A 436 18.32 6.59 -0.62
N ASN A 437 18.39 5.78 -1.67
CA ASN A 437 19.46 5.82 -2.66
C ASN A 437 19.04 6.53 -3.96
N HIS A 438 17.92 7.24 -3.95
CA HIS A 438 17.39 8.03 -5.07
C HIS A 438 17.23 7.25 -6.37
N VAL A 439 16.94 5.96 -6.27
CA VAL A 439 16.59 5.14 -7.42
C VAL A 439 15.17 5.46 -7.84
N MET A 440 14.95 5.81 -9.10
CA MET A 440 13.61 6.02 -9.64
C MET A 440 12.93 4.68 -9.86
N PHE A 441 11.88 4.41 -9.11
CA PHE A 441 11.17 3.12 -9.17
C PHE A 441 9.66 3.27 -9.13
N ASP A 442 8.96 2.26 -9.66
CA ASP A 442 7.50 2.14 -9.58
C ASP A 442 7.10 0.75 -9.06
N ILE A 443 5.81 0.57 -8.77
CA ILE A 443 5.24 -0.70 -8.33
C ILE A 443 4.47 -1.33 -9.48
N ILE A 444 4.63 -2.63 -9.69
CA ILE A 444 3.82 -3.44 -10.60
C ILE A 444 3.08 -4.49 -9.78
N LEU A 445 1.78 -4.62 -9.99
CA LEU A 445 1.01 -5.71 -9.40
C LEU A 445 1.13 -6.97 -10.27
N ASP A 446 1.11 -8.13 -9.63
CA ASP A 446 1.22 -9.42 -10.32
C ASP A 446 0.12 -9.66 -11.38
N GLU A 447 -1.09 -9.09 -11.20
CA GLU A 447 -2.15 -9.17 -12.22
C GLU A 447 -1.85 -8.37 -13.51
N ASP A 448 -0.99 -7.35 -13.44
CA ASP A 448 -0.58 -6.52 -14.58
C ASP A 448 0.77 -6.94 -15.16
N LEU A 449 1.38 -8.00 -14.63
CA LEU A 449 2.70 -8.46 -15.08
C LEU A 449 2.62 -8.98 -16.52
N SER A 450 3.32 -8.31 -17.40
CA SER A 450 3.46 -8.67 -18.82
C SER A 450 4.78 -8.13 -19.38
N LEU A 451 5.29 -8.74 -20.42
CA LEU A 451 6.51 -8.26 -21.10
C LEU A 451 6.36 -6.83 -21.60
N GLU A 452 5.17 -6.46 -22.11
CA GLU A 452 4.86 -5.09 -22.53
C GLU A 452 5.05 -4.10 -21.37
N LYS A 453 4.51 -4.42 -20.19
CA LYS A 453 4.63 -3.58 -19.01
C LYS A 453 6.08 -3.52 -18.52
N LEU A 454 6.78 -4.66 -18.50
CA LEU A 454 8.17 -4.76 -18.05
C LEU A 454 9.15 -4.04 -18.98
N SER A 455 8.88 -3.95 -20.28
CA SER A 455 9.77 -3.31 -21.27
C SER A 455 10.04 -1.82 -20.98
N GLY A 456 9.26 -1.20 -20.11
CA GLY A 456 9.47 0.18 -19.64
C GLY A 456 10.59 0.33 -18.61
N TYR A 457 11.09 -0.78 -18.05
CA TYR A 457 12.06 -0.80 -16.95
C TYR A 457 13.35 -1.52 -17.37
N GLU A 458 14.44 -1.24 -16.66
CA GLU A 458 15.72 -1.96 -16.82
C GLU A 458 15.86 -3.08 -15.78
N VAL A 459 15.34 -2.88 -14.58
CA VAL A 459 15.46 -3.81 -13.45
C VAL A 459 14.09 -4.14 -12.87
N LEU A 460 13.81 -5.43 -12.69
CA LEU A 460 12.69 -5.95 -11.91
C LEU A 460 13.19 -6.52 -10.60
N ILE A 461 12.51 -6.18 -9.50
CA ILE A 461 12.79 -6.72 -8.17
C ILE A 461 11.62 -7.60 -7.71
N LEU A 462 11.91 -8.81 -7.28
CA LEU A 462 10.98 -9.72 -6.59
C LEU A 462 11.33 -9.75 -5.10
N PRO A 463 10.66 -8.95 -4.26
CA PRO A 463 11.02 -8.80 -2.84
C PRO A 463 10.46 -9.95 -1.98
N ASP A 464 11.06 -11.13 -2.05
CA ASP A 464 10.63 -12.37 -1.37
C ASP A 464 9.17 -12.78 -1.69
N PHE A 465 8.63 -12.32 -2.83
CA PHE A 465 7.30 -12.71 -3.29
C PHE A 465 7.32 -14.06 -3.98
N ALA A 466 6.84 -15.06 -3.27
CA ALA A 466 7.00 -16.46 -3.63
C ALA A 466 6.06 -16.94 -4.74
N CYS A 467 4.82 -16.43 -4.78
CA CYS A 467 3.77 -16.97 -5.65
C CYS A 467 3.69 -16.24 -6.99
N LEU A 468 3.89 -16.99 -8.07
CA LEU A 468 3.73 -16.53 -9.45
C LEU A 468 3.22 -17.67 -10.31
N SER A 469 2.28 -17.41 -11.24
CA SER A 469 1.86 -18.39 -12.23
C SER A 469 2.99 -18.70 -13.23
N ASP A 470 2.88 -19.83 -13.92
CA ASP A 470 3.85 -20.17 -14.96
C ASP A 470 3.88 -19.12 -16.07
N LYS A 471 2.71 -18.56 -16.44
CA LYS A 471 2.63 -17.46 -17.41
C LYS A 471 3.39 -16.22 -16.96
N GLN A 472 3.19 -15.79 -15.71
CA GLN A 472 3.90 -14.63 -15.15
C GLN A 472 5.41 -14.87 -15.12
N TRP A 473 5.83 -16.10 -14.83
CA TRP A 473 7.24 -16.46 -14.86
C TRP A 473 7.82 -16.43 -16.27
N GLU A 474 7.08 -16.90 -17.28
CA GLU A 474 7.46 -16.81 -18.70
C GLU A 474 7.63 -15.34 -19.16
N GLU A 475 6.79 -14.42 -18.70
CA GLU A 475 6.93 -12.99 -18.98
C GLU A 475 8.22 -12.42 -18.37
N ILE A 476 8.55 -12.80 -17.14
CA ILE A 476 9.80 -12.40 -16.47
C ILE A 476 10.99 -13.01 -17.20
N GLU A 477 10.94 -14.28 -17.55
CA GLU A 477 12.01 -14.94 -18.31
C GLU A 477 12.26 -14.25 -19.65
N SER A 478 11.18 -13.91 -20.36
CA SER A 478 11.24 -13.19 -21.63
C SER A 478 11.87 -11.80 -21.46
N PHE A 479 11.46 -11.07 -20.44
CA PHE A 479 12.04 -9.77 -20.09
C PHE A 479 13.56 -9.87 -19.89
N VAL A 480 14.02 -10.84 -19.09
CA VAL A 480 15.47 -11.02 -18.86
C VAL A 480 16.17 -11.46 -20.13
N ARG A 481 15.60 -12.39 -20.90
CA ARG A 481 16.15 -12.88 -22.18
C ARG A 481 16.35 -11.74 -23.18
N GLU A 482 15.46 -10.75 -23.18
CA GLU A 482 15.51 -9.58 -24.07
C GLU A 482 16.43 -8.46 -23.60
N GLY A 483 17.02 -8.57 -22.41
CA GLY A 483 18.03 -7.64 -21.91
C GLY A 483 17.68 -6.93 -20.61
N GLY A 484 16.48 -7.16 -20.07
CA GLY A 484 16.13 -6.71 -18.73
C GLY A 484 16.92 -7.43 -17.65
N SER A 485 16.93 -6.89 -16.46
CA SER A 485 17.66 -7.48 -15.32
C SER A 485 16.71 -7.83 -14.18
N LEU A 486 17.03 -8.89 -13.43
CA LEU A 486 16.20 -9.38 -12.34
C LEU A 486 16.99 -9.40 -11.02
N VAL A 487 16.38 -8.91 -9.95
CA VAL A 487 16.77 -9.16 -8.57
C VAL A 487 15.72 -10.05 -7.93
N ALA A 488 16.13 -11.18 -7.39
CA ALA A 488 15.26 -12.09 -6.66
C ALA A 488 15.93 -12.56 -5.38
N SER A 489 15.15 -12.90 -4.38
CA SER A 489 15.67 -13.33 -3.09
C SER A 489 14.82 -14.46 -2.49
N PHE A 490 15.48 -15.31 -1.72
CA PHE A 490 14.88 -16.39 -0.94
C PHE A 490 13.94 -17.28 -1.77
N GLU A 491 12.67 -17.40 -1.40
CA GLU A 491 11.69 -18.22 -2.11
C GLU A 491 10.95 -17.48 -3.25
N SER A 492 11.45 -16.32 -3.71
CA SER A 492 10.81 -15.56 -4.81
C SER A 492 10.55 -16.42 -6.05
N GLY A 493 9.28 -16.48 -6.47
CA GLY A 493 8.86 -17.21 -7.67
C GLY A 493 8.91 -18.73 -7.57
N LEU A 494 9.16 -19.32 -6.41
CA LEU A 494 9.28 -20.77 -6.21
C LEU A 494 7.96 -21.47 -5.89
N TYR A 495 6.84 -20.72 -5.94
CA TYR A 495 5.49 -21.26 -5.77
C TYR A 495 4.60 -20.86 -6.94
N ASP A 496 3.58 -21.66 -7.24
CA ASP A 496 2.58 -21.27 -8.21
C ASP A 496 1.63 -20.19 -7.66
N GLU A 497 0.71 -19.71 -8.47
CA GLU A 497 -0.26 -18.66 -8.11
C GLU A 497 -1.20 -19.03 -6.96
N ARG A 498 -1.23 -20.30 -6.59
CA ARG A 498 -2.02 -20.86 -5.49
C ARG A 498 -1.18 -21.24 -4.28
N GLY A 499 0.11 -20.91 -4.27
CA GLY A 499 1.01 -21.21 -3.17
C GLY A 499 1.41 -22.68 -3.04
N ASN A 500 1.40 -23.44 -4.14
CA ASN A 500 1.98 -24.77 -4.16
C ASN A 500 3.43 -24.68 -4.65
N PRO A 501 4.38 -25.43 -4.09
CA PRO A 501 5.77 -25.43 -4.54
C PRO A 501 5.90 -25.70 -6.04
N ARG A 502 6.75 -24.94 -6.71
CA ARG A 502 6.95 -24.98 -8.15
C ARG A 502 8.45 -24.91 -8.51
N PHE A 503 9.20 -25.90 -8.10
CA PHE A 503 10.66 -26.02 -8.38
C PHE A 503 10.91 -26.62 -9.76
N THR A 504 10.56 -25.89 -10.83
CA THR A 504 10.82 -26.36 -12.19
C THR A 504 12.22 -26.00 -12.63
N GLU A 505 12.80 -26.80 -13.54
CA GLU A 505 14.10 -26.53 -14.15
C GLU A 505 14.15 -25.11 -14.78
N GLN A 506 13.06 -24.67 -15.39
CA GLN A 506 12.93 -23.33 -15.96
C GLN A 506 13.06 -22.23 -14.89
N ARG A 507 12.33 -22.36 -13.76
CA ARG A 507 12.34 -21.36 -12.69
C ARG A 507 13.70 -21.29 -12.00
N LEU A 508 14.24 -22.45 -11.66
CA LEU A 508 15.55 -22.56 -11.02
C LEU A 508 16.66 -22.09 -11.97
N GLY A 509 16.59 -22.49 -13.26
CA GLY A 509 17.59 -22.12 -14.27
C GLY A 509 17.70 -20.61 -14.51
N LEU A 510 16.56 -19.87 -14.52
CA LEU A 510 16.59 -18.41 -14.60
C LEU A 510 17.33 -17.79 -13.41
N LEU A 511 17.09 -18.30 -12.20
CA LEU A 511 17.75 -17.84 -10.97
C LEU A 511 19.22 -18.29 -10.85
N GLY A 512 19.69 -19.14 -11.76
CA GLY A 512 21.05 -19.71 -11.69
C GLY A 512 21.19 -20.87 -10.70
N ILE A 513 20.08 -21.45 -10.27
CA ILE A 513 19.99 -22.53 -9.29
C ILE A 513 19.90 -23.87 -10.02
N LYS A 514 20.74 -24.84 -9.64
CA LYS A 514 20.65 -26.21 -10.09
C LYS A 514 19.73 -27.04 -9.19
N GLU A 515 19.88 -26.89 -7.89
CA GLU A 515 19.17 -27.67 -6.90
C GLU A 515 19.09 -26.91 -5.57
N ILE A 516 17.99 -27.06 -4.85
CA ILE A 516 17.82 -26.61 -3.47
C ILE A 516 17.90 -27.86 -2.58
N GLU A 517 18.99 -27.96 -1.80
CA GLU A 517 19.25 -29.10 -0.90
C GLU A 517 18.51 -28.98 0.44
N GLY A 518 18.11 -27.75 0.82
CA GLY A 518 17.41 -27.47 2.06
C GLY A 518 17.55 -26.02 2.52
N ALA A 519 17.47 -25.79 3.80
CA ALA A 519 17.70 -24.49 4.43
C ALA A 519 18.65 -24.62 5.62
N PHE A 520 19.39 -23.55 5.89
CA PHE A 520 20.17 -23.49 7.12
C PHE A 520 19.24 -23.49 8.33
N PRO A 521 19.55 -24.26 9.38
CA PRO A 521 18.78 -24.21 10.61
C PRO A 521 18.82 -22.79 11.19
N PRO A 522 17.73 -22.33 11.82
CA PRO A 522 17.74 -21.03 12.49
C PRO A 522 18.79 -21.03 13.58
N ALA A 523 19.68 -20.04 13.55
CA ALA A 523 20.75 -19.89 14.53
C ALA A 523 20.59 -18.56 15.26
N ARG A 524 20.97 -18.53 16.54
CA ARG A 524 20.96 -17.32 17.35
C ARG A 524 22.10 -16.40 16.95
N GLY A 525 21.78 -15.31 16.23
CA GLY A 525 22.73 -14.23 15.93
C GLY A 525 23.97 -14.70 15.13
N GLU A 526 24.89 -13.82 14.94
CA GLU A 526 26.25 -14.04 14.42
C GLU A 526 26.37 -15.00 13.22
N ASN A 527 25.45 -14.89 12.25
CA ASN A 527 25.57 -15.59 10.97
C ASN A 527 26.03 -14.61 9.90
N TYR A 528 26.86 -15.08 8.99
CA TYR A 528 27.51 -14.22 8.01
C TYR A 528 27.56 -14.86 6.63
N ILE A 529 27.63 -13.98 5.63
CA ILE A 529 28.19 -14.30 4.31
C ILE A 529 29.56 -13.65 4.18
N ILE A 530 30.40 -14.16 3.30
CA ILE A 530 31.77 -13.69 3.10
C ILE A 530 32.03 -13.40 1.64
N ALA A 531 32.59 -12.21 1.35
CA ALA A 531 33.00 -11.83 0.01
C ALA A 531 34.21 -12.67 -0.47
N GLN A 532 34.10 -13.27 -1.66
CA GLN A 532 35.16 -14.07 -2.27
C GLN A 532 36.12 -13.23 -3.08
N GLU A 533 35.72 -12.04 -3.48
CA GLU A 533 36.47 -11.08 -4.29
C GLU A 533 36.13 -9.65 -3.93
N ASP A 534 36.84 -8.67 -4.48
CA ASP A 534 36.50 -7.26 -4.36
C ASP A 534 35.32 -6.95 -5.29
N LEU A 535 34.14 -6.74 -4.74
CA LEU A 535 32.94 -6.46 -5.52
C LEU A 535 31.95 -5.59 -4.73
N TRP A 536 31.22 -4.70 -5.42
CA TRP A 536 30.14 -3.88 -4.85
C TRP A 536 30.55 -3.11 -3.58
N GLY A 537 31.78 -2.56 -3.58
CA GLY A 537 32.31 -1.82 -2.44
C GLY A 537 32.78 -2.69 -1.27
N PHE A 538 32.59 -4.00 -1.32
CA PHE A 538 33.13 -4.95 -0.36
C PHE A 538 34.48 -5.48 -0.82
N LYS A 539 35.39 -5.68 0.12
CA LYS A 539 36.69 -6.30 -0.12
C LYS A 539 36.63 -7.81 0.11
N LYS A 540 37.46 -8.55 -0.58
CA LYS A 540 37.63 -9.99 -0.31
C LYS A 540 37.78 -10.23 1.18
N ASN A 541 37.07 -11.23 1.69
CA ASN A 541 36.96 -11.62 3.09
C ASN A 541 36.17 -10.64 4.00
N ASN A 542 35.52 -9.61 3.47
CA ASN A 542 34.54 -8.88 4.26
C ASN A 542 33.37 -9.80 4.64
N LEU A 543 32.96 -9.71 5.89
CA LEU A 543 31.76 -10.37 6.42
C LEU A 543 30.58 -9.42 6.31
N ILE A 544 29.43 -9.97 5.93
CA ILE A 544 28.12 -9.28 5.92
C ILE A 544 27.18 -10.15 6.73
N GLU A 545 26.36 -9.54 7.54
CA GLU A 545 25.34 -10.20 8.33
C GLU A 545 24.32 -10.90 7.42
N ARG A 546 23.85 -12.07 7.80
CA ARG A 546 22.73 -12.72 7.14
C ARG A 546 21.59 -13.00 8.11
N PRO A 547 20.33 -13.01 7.64
CA PRO A 547 19.21 -13.42 8.48
C PRO A 547 19.35 -14.88 8.92
N PRO A 548 18.61 -15.29 9.96
CA PRO A 548 18.62 -16.68 10.42
C PRO A 548 18.14 -17.68 9.36
N TYR A 549 17.36 -17.21 8.38
CA TYR A 549 16.81 -18.05 7.30
C TYR A 549 17.64 -17.89 6.04
N ALA A 550 18.04 -18.99 5.44
CA ALA A 550 18.73 -19.00 4.15
C ALA A 550 18.63 -20.38 3.51
N LEU A 551 18.58 -20.42 2.18
CA LEU A 551 18.53 -21.66 1.43
C LEU A 551 19.96 -22.25 1.27
N GLN A 552 20.06 -23.57 1.35
CA GLN A 552 21.22 -24.33 0.94
C GLN A 552 20.97 -24.82 -0.48
N LEU A 553 21.72 -24.29 -1.42
CA LEU A 553 21.51 -24.55 -2.85
C LEU A 553 22.82 -24.79 -3.60
N ARG A 554 22.71 -25.38 -4.77
CA ARG A 554 23.80 -25.52 -5.75
C ARG A 554 23.48 -24.68 -6.96
N GLU A 555 24.47 -24.00 -7.46
CA GLU A 555 24.41 -23.18 -8.65
C GLU A 555 24.59 -24.03 -9.94
N ILE A 556 24.10 -23.50 -11.08
CA ILE A 556 24.38 -24.05 -12.39
C ILE A 556 25.82 -23.66 -12.84
N GLU A 557 26.37 -24.40 -13.79
CA GLU A 557 27.65 -24.07 -14.37
C GLU A 557 27.64 -22.68 -15.04
N ASN A 558 28.78 -21.98 -14.97
CA ASN A 558 28.99 -20.64 -15.54
C ASN A 558 28.28 -19.47 -14.84
N THR A 559 27.74 -19.66 -13.64
CA THR A 559 27.33 -18.55 -12.77
C THR A 559 28.52 -18.04 -11.96
N ALA A 560 28.43 -16.78 -11.50
CA ALA A 560 29.36 -16.25 -10.49
C ALA A 560 28.75 -16.27 -9.10
N THR A 561 29.57 -16.63 -8.11
CA THR A 561 29.16 -16.72 -6.70
C THR A 561 30.07 -15.83 -5.84
N PRO A 562 29.90 -14.50 -5.93
CA PRO A 562 30.80 -13.55 -5.27
C PRO A 562 30.74 -13.57 -3.75
N PHE A 563 29.69 -14.14 -3.18
CA PHE A 563 29.51 -14.30 -1.74
C PHE A 563 29.10 -15.74 -1.40
N LEU A 564 29.75 -16.31 -0.42
CA LEU A 564 29.42 -17.64 0.12
C LEU A 564 28.91 -17.50 1.57
N PHE A 565 28.13 -18.46 2.03
CA PHE A 565 27.78 -18.53 3.44
C PHE A 565 28.97 -18.97 4.30
N MET A 566 29.08 -18.37 5.49
CA MET A 566 29.85 -18.96 6.56
C MET A 566 29.08 -20.13 7.17
N ASN A 567 29.81 -21.14 7.67
CA ASN A 567 29.17 -22.20 8.45
C ASN A 567 28.50 -21.59 9.68
N PRO A 568 27.25 -22.00 10.01
CA PRO A 568 26.49 -21.43 11.11
C PRO A 568 27.21 -21.60 12.45
N LEU A 569 27.09 -20.60 13.31
CA LEU A 569 27.57 -20.70 14.70
C LEU A 569 26.49 -21.34 15.54
N GLU A 570 26.86 -22.38 16.32
CA GLU A 570 25.95 -23.09 17.22
C GLU A 570 25.49 -22.22 18.39
N ARG A 571 26.27 -21.23 18.77
CA ARG A 571 25.98 -20.26 19.84
C ARG A 571 26.72 -18.95 19.65
N VAL A 572 26.25 -17.91 20.33
CA VAL A 572 26.92 -16.60 20.37
C VAL A 572 28.33 -16.67 20.91
N TYR A 573 29.18 -15.78 20.45
CA TYR A 573 30.60 -15.65 20.86
C TYR A 573 31.46 -16.88 20.54
N MET A 574 31.09 -17.66 19.54
CA MET A 574 31.98 -18.71 19.01
C MET A 574 32.90 -18.12 17.93
N PRO A 575 34.11 -18.69 17.79
CA PRO A 575 34.93 -18.40 16.61
C PRO A 575 34.24 -18.81 15.32
N LEU A 576 34.52 -18.09 14.24
CA LEU A 576 34.00 -18.41 12.90
C LEU A 576 34.36 -19.88 12.55
N GLN A 577 33.38 -20.60 12.01
CA GLN A 577 33.48 -22.03 11.71
C GLN A 577 33.95 -22.35 10.29
N GLY A 578 34.50 -21.33 9.57
CA GLY A 578 34.94 -21.47 8.19
C GLY A 578 33.84 -21.18 7.17
N VAL A 579 34.24 -21.21 5.90
CA VAL A 579 33.34 -20.94 4.75
C VAL A 579 32.66 -22.23 4.35
N SER A 580 31.36 -22.16 4.07
CA SER A 580 30.61 -23.27 3.49
C SER A 580 30.77 -23.31 1.96
N ASP A 581 30.35 -24.41 1.34
CA ASP A 581 30.32 -24.55 -0.12
C ASP A 581 29.01 -24.00 -0.75
N TYR A 582 28.14 -23.37 0.05
CA TYR A 582 26.86 -22.86 -0.44
C TYR A 582 26.96 -21.38 -0.83
N PRO A 583 26.57 -21.03 -2.08
CA PRO A 583 26.51 -19.64 -2.53
C PRO A 583 25.43 -18.88 -1.78
N ALA A 584 25.77 -17.68 -1.30
CA ALA A 584 24.84 -16.73 -0.73
C ALA A 584 24.24 -15.80 -1.76
N VAL A 585 25.04 -15.49 -2.81
CA VAL A 585 24.63 -14.66 -3.94
C VAL A 585 25.06 -15.34 -5.23
N ILE A 586 24.13 -15.44 -6.17
CA ILE A 586 24.39 -15.97 -7.52
C ILE A 586 24.20 -14.84 -8.54
N ILE A 587 25.14 -14.67 -9.44
CA ILE A 587 25.00 -13.83 -10.64
C ILE A 587 24.88 -14.75 -11.85
N ASN A 588 23.74 -14.71 -12.52
CA ASN A 588 23.45 -15.50 -13.70
C ASN A 588 23.27 -14.60 -14.93
N ASN A 589 23.93 -14.91 -16.03
CA ASN A 589 23.68 -14.28 -17.32
C ASN A 589 22.65 -15.12 -18.07
N PHE A 590 21.52 -14.52 -18.45
CA PHE A 590 20.44 -15.23 -19.11
C PHE A 590 19.97 -14.45 -20.35
N GLY A 591 20.17 -15.04 -21.53
CA GLY A 591 19.93 -14.32 -22.78
C GLY A 591 20.82 -13.09 -22.90
N ARG A 592 20.21 -11.90 -23.02
CA ARG A 592 20.92 -10.62 -23.03
C ARG A 592 20.93 -9.92 -21.68
N GLY A 593 20.17 -10.43 -20.71
CA GLY A 593 19.99 -9.83 -19.39
C GLY A 593 20.80 -10.52 -18.30
N ARG A 594 20.61 -10.05 -17.09
CA ARG A 594 21.31 -10.53 -15.89
C ARG A 594 20.35 -10.76 -14.74
N VAL A 595 20.66 -11.74 -13.91
CA VAL A 595 19.93 -12.04 -12.69
C VAL A 595 20.91 -12.00 -11.52
N VAL A 596 20.53 -11.31 -10.45
CA VAL A 596 21.18 -11.43 -9.14
C VAL A 596 20.19 -12.06 -8.18
N TYR A 597 20.56 -13.22 -7.68
CA TYR A 597 19.75 -13.98 -6.75
C TYR A 597 20.43 -14.08 -5.39
N PHE A 598 19.69 -13.72 -4.34
CA PHE A 598 20.11 -13.87 -2.94
C PHE A 598 19.47 -15.14 -2.35
N ALA A 599 20.28 -16.07 -1.89
CA ALA A 599 19.78 -17.30 -1.23
C ALA A 599 19.16 -17.05 0.16
N PHE A 600 18.98 -15.80 0.55
CA PHE A 600 18.41 -15.34 1.83
C PHE A 600 17.54 -14.10 1.62
N PRO A 601 16.58 -13.82 2.53
CA PRO A 601 15.63 -12.71 2.37
C PRO A 601 16.25 -11.37 2.76
N ILE A 602 17.11 -10.80 1.88
CA ILE A 602 17.82 -9.54 2.13
C ILE A 602 16.85 -8.36 2.34
N GLY A 603 15.79 -8.29 1.53
CA GLY A 603 14.76 -7.24 1.65
C GLY A 603 14.06 -7.30 2.99
N THR A 604 13.64 -8.49 3.41
CA THR A 604 13.02 -8.72 4.72
C THR A 604 13.94 -8.27 5.85
N PHE A 605 15.21 -8.66 5.80
CA PHE A 605 16.13 -8.36 6.89
C PHE A 605 16.51 -6.89 6.94
N TYR A 606 16.69 -6.24 5.80
CA TYR A 606 16.85 -4.80 5.77
C TYR A 606 15.56 -4.08 6.23
N GLY A 607 14.40 -4.59 5.87
CA GLY A 607 13.10 -4.05 6.30
C GLY A 607 12.90 -4.06 7.80
N SER A 608 13.35 -5.11 8.50
CA SER A 608 13.21 -5.24 9.95
C SER A 608 14.36 -4.59 10.74
N GLU A 609 15.61 -4.76 10.30
CA GLU A 609 16.79 -4.42 11.10
C GLU A 609 17.50 -3.13 10.67
N ARG A 610 17.26 -2.65 9.44
CA ARG A 610 17.88 -1.43 8.89
C ARG A 610 19.41 -1.44 8.89
N ILE A 611 20.04 -2.60 8.70
CA ILE A 611 21.49 -2.76 8.72
C ILE A 611 22.10 -2.07 7.49
N PRO A 612 23.05 -1.14 7.65
CA PRO A 612 23.58 -0.33 6.54
C PRO A 612 24.28 -1.14 5.44
N THR A 613 24.91 -2.27 5.79
CA THR A 613 25.58 -3.17 4.83
C THR A 613 24.59 -3.79 3.85
N HIS A 614 23.34 -4.05 4.27
CA HIS A 614 22.31 -4.57 3.36
C HIS A 614 21.78 -3.47 2.43
N GLU A 615 21.59 -2.25 2.92
CA GLU A 615 21.24 -1.10 2.07
C GLU A 615 22.32 -0.88 1.00
N GLN A 616 23.59 -0.93 1.41
CA GLN A 616 24.74 -0.82 0.52
C GLN A 616 24.73 -1.94 -0.54
N LEU A 617 24.50 -3.19 -0.14
CA LEU A 617 24.46 -4.32 -1.06
C LEU A 617 23.33 -4.18 -2.08
N ILE A 618 22.12 -3.81 -1.64
CA ILE A 618 20.99 -3.54 -2.53
C ILE A 618 21.34 -2.41 -3.52
N LYS A 619 21.88 -1.29 -3.03
CA LYS A 619 22.30 -0.16 -3.88
C LYS A 619 23.25 -0.58 -4.99
N TYR A 620 24.32 -1.29 -4.63
CA TYR A 620 25.33 -1.70 -5.60
C TYR A 620 24.83 -2.73 -6.61
N VAL A 621 23.95 -3.63 -6.18
CA VAL A 621 23.30 -4.59 -7.08
C VAL A 621 22.41 -3.88 -8.10
N ILE A 622 21.61 -2.92 -7.68
CA ILE A 622 20.77 -2.14 -8.61
C ILE A 622 21.65 -1.37 -9.59
N GLY A 623 22.70 -0.68 -9.12
CA GLY A 623 23.65 0.04 -9.99
C GLY A 623 24.48 -0.87 -10.91
N TYR A 624 24.67 -2.14 -10.57
CA TYR A 624 25.30 -3.13 -11.43
C TYR A 624 24.36 -3.62 -12.55
N LEU A 625 23.05 -3.65 -12.29
CA LEU A 625 22.05 -4.21 -13.19
C LEU A 625 21.40 -3.17 -14.11
N GLY A 626 21.38 -1.90 -13.73
CA GLY A 626 20.76 -0.83 -14.51
C GLY A 626 21.55 0.47 -14.44
N THR A 627 21.28 1.36 -15.38
CA THR A 627 21.85 2.71 -15.42
C THR A 627 20.76 3.73 -15.12
N PRO A 628 20.86 4.54 -14.06
CA PRO A 628 19.82 5.48 -13.73
C PRO A 628 19.69 6.57 -14.80
N ARG A 629 18.46 6.84 -15.26
CA ARG A 629 18.15 7.97 -16.15
C ARG A 629 18.30 9.32 -15.45
N ILE A 630 18.10 9.33 -14.16
CA ILE A 630 18.23 10.52 -13.32
C ILE A 630 19.14 10.16 -12.15
N GLU A 631 20.22 10.90 -12.02
CA GLU A 631 21.17 10.76 -10.92
C GLU A 631 20.95 11.93 -9.93
N VAL A 632 20.89 11.61 -8.67
CA VAL A 632 20.67 12.60 -7.60
C VAL A 632 21.77 12.48 -6.55
N CYS A 633 22.42 13.61 -6.26
CA CYS A 633 23.36 13.74 -5.15
C CYS A 633 22.70 14.53 -4.03
N ALA A 634 22.11 13.82 -3.08
CA ALA A 634 21.43 14.37 -1.92
C ALA A 634 21.58 13.44 -0.71
N PRO A 635 21.32 13.91 0.52
CA PRO A 635 21.21 13.04 1.68
C PRO A 635 20.10 12.00 1.52
N PRO A 636 20.24 10.78 2.09
CA PRO A 636 19.22 9.72 2.01
C PRO A 636 17.84 10.11 2.58
N SER A 637 17.74 11.20 3.31
CA SER A 637 16.50 11.76 3.86
C SER A 637 15.71 12.61 2.87
N VAL A 638 16.23 12.86 1.67
CA VAL A 638 15.51 13.54 0.59
C VAL A 638 14.88 12.50 -0.31
N GLU A 639 13.55 12.48 -0.41
CA GLU A 639 12.86 11.68 -1.41
C GLU A 639 12.80 12.42 -2.74
N VAL A 640 12.99 11.71 -3.84
CA VAL A 640 12.95 12.29 -5.19
C VAL A 640 12.06 11.43 -6.08
N GLU A 641 11.12 12.08 -6.73
CA GLU A 641 10.21 11.45 -7.70
C GLU A 641 10.25 12.21 -9.01
N ALA A 642 10.24 11.50 -10.13
CA ALA A 642 10.33 12.11 -11.44
C ALA A 642 9.20 11.65 -12.36
N TYR A 643 8.66 12.60 -13.12
CA TYR A 643 7.53 12.38 -14.02
C TYR A 643 7.75 13.04 -15.37
N ARG A 644 7.16 12.45 -16.39
CA ARG A 644 6.86 13.12 -17.65
C ARG A 644 5.40 13.55 -17.64
N GLN A 645 5.13 14.82 -17.89
CA GLN A 645 3.79 15.30 -18.10
C GLN A 645 3.41 15.06 -19.57
N GLU A 646 2.45 14.17 -19.82
CA GLU A 646 2.15 13.70 -21.18
C GLU A 646 1.58 14.80 -22.07
N SER A 647 0.71 15.66 -21.53
CA SER A 647 0.07 16.77 -22.27
C SER A 647 1.03 17.86 -22.73
N THR A 648 2.12 18.11 -22.00
CA THR A 648 3.06 19.21 -22.27
C THR A 648 4.46 18.75 -22.68
N GLY A 649 4.83 17.51 -22.38
CA GLY A 649 6.17 16.97 -22.52
C GLY A 649 7.18 17.46 -21.47
N ARG A 650 6.73 18.24 -20.48
CA ARG A 650 7.56 18.68 -19.35
C ARG A 650 8.09 17.49 -18.54
N ILE A 651 9.26 17.65 -17.98
CA ILE A 651 9.75 16.75 -16.92
C ILE A 651 9.55 17.46 -15.58
N ILE A 652 8.90 16.77 -14.67
CA ILE A 652 8.56 17.25 -13.33
C ILE A 652 9.35 16.42 -12.34
N ILE A 653 10.23 17.06 -11.55
CA ILE A 653 10.97 16.38 -10.49
C ILE A 653 10.52 16.96 -9.16
N GLN A 654 10.02 16.10 -8.28
CA GLN A 654 9.51 16.47 -6.97
C GLN A 654 10.49 16.01 -5.89
N LEU A 655 10.83 16.92 -4.98
CA LEU A 655 11.75 16.68 -3.88
C LEU A 655 11.04 16.91 -2.56
N ILE A 656 11.13 15.93 -1.67
CA ILE A 656 10.51 15.95 -0.35
C ILE A 656 11.61 15.81 0.70
N ASN A 657 11.66 16.75 1.62
CA ASN A 657 12.69 16.77 2.65
C ASN A 657 12.19 16.14 3.96
N ASN A 658 12.76 14.98 4.32
CA ASN A 658 12.50 14.28 5.59
C ASN A 658 13.64 14.48 6.61
N THR A 659 14.52 15.45 6.40
CA THR A 659 15.66 15.73 7.28
C THR A 659 15.20 16.50 8.50
N GLY A 660 15.10 15.86 9.63
CA GLY A 660 14.58 16.49 10.84
C GLY A 660 15.04 15.79 12.11
N ASP A 661 14.12 15.63 13.04
CA ASP A 661 14.35 14.93 14.29
C ASP A 661 14.86 13.50 14.08
N MET A 662 15.61 12.99 15.04
CA MET A 662 16.17 11.63 14.98
C MET A 662 15.08 10.53 14.97
N GLN A 663 13.89 10.86 15.44
CA GLN A 663 12.72 9.97 15.46
C GLN A 663 11.43 10.80 15.46
N ARG A 664 10.33 10.16 15.13
CA ARG A 664 9.01 10.79 15.20
C ARG A 664 8.57 11.04 16.66
N PRO A 665 7.77 12.10 16.93
CA PRO A 665 7.22 13.05 15.95
C PRO A 665 8.29 14.03 15.42
N LEU A 666 8.19 14.40 14.14
CA LEU A 666 9.03 15.42 13.53
C LEU A 666 8.55 16.80 13.97
N THR A 667 9.38 17.54 14.69
CA THR A 667 9.09 18.92 15.16
C THR A 667 9.80 19.99 14.35
N CYS A 668 10.81 19.60 13.60
CA CYS A 668 11.55 20.48 12.68
C CYS A 668 11.93 19.74 11.40
N ILE A 669 12.10 20.50 10.33
CA ILE A 669 12.77 20.07 9.09
C ILE A 669 13.99 20.94 8.90
N ASN A 670 15.14 20.32 8.75
CA ASN A 670 16.39 21.01 8.48
C ASN A 670 16.56 21.21 6.97
N PRO A 671 16.75 22.43 6.49
CA PRO A 671 17.00 22.68 5.07
C PRO A 671 18.22 21.89 4.57
N VAL A 672 18.10 21.31 3.38
CA VAL A 672 19.19 20.62 2.68
C VAL A 672 19.68 21.52 1.56
N SER A 673 21.01 21.72 1.48
CA SER A 673 21.61 22.60 0.47
C SER A 673 22.40 21.81 -0.56
N ASN A 674 22.55 22.42 -1.75
CA ASN A 674 23.39 21.91 -2.84
C ASN A 674 23.02 20.51 -3.31
N ILE A 675 21.74 20.30 -3.62
CA ILE A 675 21.28 19.07 -4.24
C ILE A 675 21.58 19.12 -5.73
N GLU A 676 22.45 18.23 -6.20
CA GLU A 676 22.77 18.12 -7.61
C GLU A 676 21.93 17.03 -8.28
N ILE A 677 21.32 17.37 -9.41
CA ILE A 677 20.56 16.43 -10.25
C ILE A 677 21.13 16.44 -11.65
N SER A 678 21.37 15.27 -12.19
CA SER A 678 21.80 15.12 -13.56
C SER A 678 20.99 14.07 -14.30
N MET A 679 20.82 14.25 -15.61
CA MET A 679 20.10 13.32 -16.49
C MET A 679 20.56 13.46 -17.93
N GLU A 680 20.40 12.41 -18.74
CA GLU A 680 20.60 12.49 -20.17
C GLU A 680 19.31 12.97 -20.85
N ASN A 681 19.37 14.15 -21.44
CA ASN A 681 18.26 14.71 -22.22
C ASN A 681 18.71 15.90 -23.05
N ASP A 682 18.67 15.77 -24.36
CA ASP A 682 19.05 16.81 -25.31
C ASP A 682 17.95 17.84 -25.58
N SER A 683 16.71 17.50 -25.31
CA SER A 683 15.53 18.32 -25.66
C SER A 683 15.24 19.43 -24.64
N ILE A 684 15.65 19.29 -23.37
CA ILE A 684 15.39 20.27 -22.32
C ILE A 684 16.17 21.55 -22.59
N LYS A 685 15.55 22.72 -22.53
CA LYS A 685 16.16 24.03 -22.77
C LYS A 685 16.17 24.94 -21.56
N SER A 686 15.19 24.83 -20.72
CA SER A 686 15.02 25.67 -19.54
C SER A 686 14.40 24.86 -18.39
N GLY A 687 14.48 25.43 -17.21
CA GLY A 687 13.80 24.91 -16.04
C GLY A 687 13.65 25.98 -14.96
N TYR A 688 12.76 25.74 -14.03
CA TYR A 688 12.52 26.63 -12.90
C TYR A 688 12.01 25.86 -11.68
N LEU A 689 12.17 26.46 -10.50
CA LEU A 689 11.58 26.00 -9.26
C LEU A 689 10.15 26.51 -9.14
N ILE A 690 9.24 25.69 -8.66
CA ILE A 690 7.82 26.04 -8.60
C ILE A 690 7.52 27.07 -7.50
N SER A 691 8.26 27.01 -6.39
CA SER A 691 8.02 27.84 -5.20
C SER A 691 8.14 29.33 -5.44
N ASP A 692 9.11 29.75 -6.25
CA ASP A 692 9.41 31.16 -6.51
C ASP A 692 9.58 31.52 -7.99
N LYS A 693 9.37 30.52 -8.89
CA LYS A 693 9.61 30.61 -10.33
C LYS A 693 11.05 30.98 -10.70
N ALA A 694 12.01 30.74 -9.78
CA ALA A 694 13.41 30.99 -10.03
C ALA A 694 13.95 30.10 -11.18
N PRO A 695 14.60 30.69 -12.19
CA PRO A 695 15.17 29.93 -13.29
C PRO A 695 16.37 29.09 -12.79
N LEU A 696 16.46 27.85 -13.31
CA LEU A 696 17.59 26.98 -13.01
C LEU A 696 18.79 27.29 -13.89
N CYS A 697 19.98 27.29 -13.29
CA CYS A 697 21.23 27.27 -14.02
C CYS A 697 21.54 25.86 -14.49
N ILE A 698 21.24 25.57 -15.76
CA ILE A 698 21.47 24.26 -16.35
C ILE A 698 22.85 24.26 -17.04
N SER A 699 23.74 23.38 -16.61
CA SER A 699 25.00 23.10 -17.29
C SER A 699 24.85 21.85 -18.20
N ARG A 700 25.67 21.77 -19.26
CA ARG A 700 25.62 20.66 -20.21
C ARG A 700 27.01 20.15 -20.55
N GLN A 701 27.12 18.82 -20.61
CA GLN A 701 28.27 18.11 -21.15
C GLN A 701 27.76 17.04 -22.10
N GLY A 702 27.76 17.31 -23.41
CA GLY A 702 27.09 16.46 -24.41
C GLY A 702 25.59 16.41 -24.17
N GLU A 703 25.02 15.22 -24.08
CA GLU A 703 23.60 14.99 -23.78
C GLU A 703 23.27 15.07 -22.28
N LYS A 704 24.27 14.99 -21.40
CA LYS A 704 24.10 15.09 -19.95
C LYS A 704 23.88 16.54 -19.55
N LEU A 705 22.73 16.81 -18.95
CA LEU A 705 22.41 18.07 -18.30
C LEU A 705 22.54 17.91 -16.76
N THR A 706 22.98 18.97 -16.10
CA THR A 706 23.16 19.02 -14.65
C THR A 706 22.68 20.36 -14.12
N PHE A 707 21.99 20.36 -13.01
CA PHE A 707 21.57 21.56 -12.28
C PHE A 707 21.59 21.34 -10.78
N ASN A 708 21.63 22.45 -10.03
CA ASN A 708 21.66 22.43 -8.57
C ASN A 708 20.42 23.13 -8.00
N ILE A 709 19.91 22.56 -6.91
CA ILE A 709 18.94 23.19 -6.03
C ILE A 709 19.72 23.72 -4.84
N GLU A 710 19.75 25.05 -4.70
CA GLU A 710 20.56 25.71 -3.67
C GLU A 710 20.09 25.34 -2.27
N VAL A 711 18.77 25.35 -2.04
CA VAL A 711 18.17 25.03 -0.73
C VAL A 711 16.82 24.36 -0.92
N LEU A 712 16.69 23.14 -0.42
CA LEU A 712 15.41 22.45 -0.25
C LEU A 712 14.93 22.64 1.19
N ARG A 713 13.77 23.28 1.35
CA ARG A 713 13.10 23.43 2.66
C ARG A 713 12.26 22.19 2.96
N ASP A 714 10.94 22.27 2.85
CA ASP A 714 10.02 21.14 3.08
C ASP A 714 9.79 20.32 1.82
N PHE A 715 9.51 21.03 0.73
CA PHE A 715 9.12 20.45 -0.57
C PHE A 715 9.49 21.42 -1.69
N GLU A 716 9.90 20.87 -2.82
CA GLU A 716 10.16 21.65 -4.04
C GLU A 716 9.81 20.83 -5.28
N VAL A 717 9.42 21.54 -6.32
CA VAL A 717 9.20 20.94 -7.63
C VAL A 717 10.01 21.66 -8.69
N VAL A 718 10.80 20.89 -9.40
CA VAL A 718 11.53 21.33 -10.58
C VAL A 718 10.68 21.06 -11.81
N VAL A 719 10.47 22.09 -12.62
CA VAL A 719 9.82 21.97 -13.93
C VAL A 719 10.88 22.20 -15.00
N LEU A 720 11.08 21.17 -15.84
CA LEU A 720 12.01 21.23 -16.97
C LEU A 720 11.22 21.29 -18.28
N GLU A 721 11.59 22.19 -19.18
CA GLU A 721 10.86 22.47 -20.43
C GLU A 721 11.73 22.25 -21.66
N SER A 722 11.14 21.66 -22.68
CA SER A 722 11.79 21.41 -23.99
C SER A 722 11.70 22.57 -24.97
N LYS A 723 10.90 23.61 -24.66
CA LYS A 723 10.65 24.76 -25.54
C LYS A 723 11.06 26.08 -24.89
#